data_cfec4fe7639066a05d3157b5fab6294b
#
_entry.id   cfec4fe7639066a05d3157b5fab6294b
#
_cell.length_a   1.000
_cell.length_b   1.000
_cell.length_c   1.000
_cell.angle_alpha   90.00
_cell.angle_beta   90.00
_cell.angle_gamma   90.00
#
_symmetry.space_group_name_H-M   'P 1'
#
loop_
_entity.id
_entity.type
_entity.pdbx_description
1 polymer ?
#
loop_
_entity_poly.entity_id
_entity_poly.type
_entity_poly.pdbx_seq_one_letter_code
_entity_poly.pdbx_strand_id
1 'polypeptide(L)'
;MRKFIIAAIFSVVPLADAVACAPEAPTHNAYMFSVFRRERMQSPFAEDMNNWWKAYADDLKSGDSEYYRANADTLQAIARQRGDTQMLEYMRWLDAYLEVSDGVSMDTWDYPTREELARRDSTLHAMLDAAQAYKGRKMREQFALLTMRANMLLGRDKANMLYWTATASKLPRGVWRDVCRNIYARALLNSGLSRAACEIYAEQGDMQSISWCMRGYRNLAGIKKVYAEEPNSFTLLYLVQDFVNSLQETLDSYTDGQVDTAWVKDKGRRPVFAADAMAFVSFVDGVLKEKKTASPCLWQSAAAMVQYLLADYQDAARRADEAVGMKGSRRMKDNARCIRLLAQASTAKLGGDFLAWLTDEFRWLDRKIEEERDNSQAYSNHYTDVKERIAYRVLAPRYRSESRLDVMFALYGMMEENQLGFETEGKHVEPDFTWQGDWPWNRDYTAWNEYFAVLSDAPADSLAAYYSYLTSAKTDVFEHYVAQQVYQNKDYYNDLIGTRYIAEGRFSDALTYFERVSLDYLPKQNISWYMANRSYTVPRWFVRQLPNMAETDGPGKATPRENLKVKYCKDMLQMQSQYNLAPEGEQRDILAYALAERYYQASCYGDCWFLTHYAKSVNDSARTGELDFAQKAHELLAESSQSSNLQIQYESLYALAYTDTDPWFAASYDSEYNVIITPRPMSSQYKALEALSRFAKEHPQDVDEHTTKCDVLRRFNTQIKRN
;
A
#
# COMPACT_ATOMS: atom_id res chain seq x y z
N MET A 1 -42.60 -10.44 5.35
CA MET A 1 -41.95 -9.12 5.35
C MET A 1 -40.44 -9.13 5.54
N ARG A 2 -39.79 -10.10 6.25
CA ARG A 2 -38.32 -10.16 6.41
C ARG A 2 -37.51 -10.66 5.18
N LYS A 3 -38.15 -11.36 4.25
CA LYS A 3 -37.50 -11.87 3.01
C LYS A 3 -37.43 -10.83 1.89
N PHE A 4 -38.23 -9.77 1.93
CA PHE A 4 -38.22 -8.70 0.93
C PHE A 4 -37.15 -7.62 1.17
N ILE A 5 -36.61 -7.53 2.37
CA ILE A 5 -35.58 -6.52 2.71
C ILE A 5 -34.19 -6.97 2.22
N ILE A 6 -33.94 -8.29 2.16
CA ILE A 6 -32.66 -8.83 1.69
C ILE A 6 -32.54 -8.75 0.15
N ALA A 7 -33.63 -8.90 -0.59
CA ALA A 7 -33.64 -8.78 -2.04
C ALA A 7 -33.46 -7.32 -2.53
N ALA A 8 -33.90 -6.33 -1.75
CA ALA A 8 -33.76 -4.92 -2.09
C ALA A 8 -32.33 -4.36 -1.83
N ILE A 9 -31.52 -5.04 -1.01
CA ILE A 9 -30.12 -4.64 -0.74
C ILE A 9 -29.18 -5.09 -1.86
N PHE A 10 -29.51 -6.17 -2.58
CA PHE A 10 -28.70 -6.66 -3.71
C PHE A 10 -29.03 -6.02 -5.07
N SER A 11 -30.11 -5.27 -5.19
CA SER A 11 -30.52 -4.62 -6.46
C SER A 11 -30.06 -3.17 -6.60
N VAL A 12 -29.32 -2.61 -5.64
CA VAL A 12 -28.78 -1.24 -5.67
C VAL A 12 -27.27 -1.25 -5.34
N VAL A 13 -26.55 -2.31 -5.74
CA VAL A 13 -25.10 -2.23 -5.83
C VAL A 13 -24.81 -1.73 -7.25
N PRO A 14 -24.43 -0.46 -7.43
CA PRO A 14 -23.94 0.01 -8.71
C PRO A 14 -22.66 -0.75 -9.03
N LEU A 15 -22.42 -0.97 -10.30
CA LEU A 15 -21.22 -1.55 -10.92
C LEU A 15 -19.90 -0.83 -10.57
N ALA A 16 -19.78 -0.27 -9.38
CA ALA A 16 -18.59 0.43 -8.92
C ALA A 16 -17.57 -0.45 -8.18
N ASP A 17 -17.86 -1.73 -7.89
CA ASP A 17 -17.06 -2.47 -6.89
C ASP A 17 -16.36 -3.72 -7.39
N ALA A 18 -16.08 -3.82 -8.69
CA ALA A 18 -15.05 -4.75 -9.17
C ALA A 18 -13.60 -4.25 -8.96
N VAL A 19 -13.43 -3.08 -8.33
CA VAL A 19 -12.12 -2.50 -7.98
C VAL A 19 -11.57 -3.02 -6.65
N ALA A 20 -12.33 -3.84 -5.93
CA ALA A 20 -11.99 -4.27 -4.57
C ALA A 20 -10.79 -5.23 -4.43
N CYS A 21 -10.08 -5.57 -5.51
CA CYS A 21 -8.88 -6.41 -5.46
C CYS A 21 -7.64 -5.77 -6.09
N ALA A 22 -7.71 -4.53 -6.56
CA ALA A 22 -6.50 -3.80 -6.94
C ALA A 22 -5.98 -3.04 -5.71
N PRO A 23 -4.68 -3.07 -5.41
CA PRO A 23 -4.12 -2.21 -4.39
C PRO A 23 -4.41 -0.76 -4.77
N GLU A 24 -5.11 -0.03 -3.89
CA GLU A 24 -5.29 1.40 -4.05
C GLU A 24 -3.92 2.09 -4.05
N ALA A 25 -3.75 3.08 -4.91
CA ALA A 25 -2.52 3.88 -4.91
C ALA A 25 -2.31 4.49 -3.51
N PRO A 26 -1.07 4.51 -3.00
CA PRO A 26 -0.79 5.10 -1.70
C PRO A 26 -1.23 6.56 -1.65
N THR A 27 -1.94 6.94 -0.61
CA THR A 27 -2.45 8.31 -0.45
C THR A 27 -1.44 9.26 0.18
N HIS A 28 -0.34 8.76 0.76
CA HIS A 28 0.67 9.52 1.52
C HIS A 28 0.08 10.43 2.60
N ASN A 29 -0.95 9.92 3.28
CA ASN A 29 -1.72 10.62 4.32
C ASN A 29 -1.26 10.31 5.74
N ALA A 30 -0.03 9.82 5.92
CA ALA A 30 0.53 9.59 7.25
C ALA A 30 0.52 10.89 8.08
N TYR A 31 0.37 10.75 9.38
CA TYR A 31 0.28 11.90 10.27
C TYR A 31 1.60 12.66 10.37
N MET A 32 1.54 13.98 10.11
CA MET A 32 2.71 14.86 10.13
C MET A 32 3.00 15.45 11.51
N PHE A 33 2.10 15.33 12.48
CA PHE A 33 2.32 15.75 13.85
C PHE A 33 2.60 14.56 14.74
N SER A 34 3.84 14.39 15.21
CA SER A 34 4.28 13.26 16.01
C SER A 34 5.25 13.70 17.12
N VAL A 35 4.71 13.98 18.29
CA VAL A 35 5.47 14.30 19.52
C VAL A 35 5.69 13.08 20.41
N PHE A 36 4.95 12.01 20.15
CA PHE A 36 5.20 10.68 20.64
C PHE A 36 5.85 9.82 19.54
N ARG A 37 6.66 8.82 19.93
CA ARG A 37 7.09 7.76 19.01
C ARG A 37 5.84 7.04 18.50
N ARG A 38 5.73 6.86 17.17
CA ARG A 38 4.62 6.12 16.58
C ARG A 38 4.81 4.66 16.95
N GLU A 39 4.11 4.21 17.97
CA GLU A 39 4.18 2.83 18.37
C GLU A 39 3.35 1.97 17.46
N ARG A 40 3.94 0.90 17.01
CA ARG A 40 3.27 -0.24 16.42
C ARG A 40 2.30 -0.82 17.45
N MET A 41 1.39 -1.71 17.02
CA MET A 41 0.44 -2.45 17.87
C MET A 41 1.10 -3.32 18.95
N GLN A 42 2.36 -3.09 19.28
CA GLN A 42 3.12 -3.81 20.30
C GLN A 42 3.07 -3.05 21.64
N SER A 43 3.07 -3.82 22.73
CA SER A 43 3.20 -3.28 24.08
C SER A 43 4.43 -2.37 24.19
N PRO A 44 4.34 -1.18 24.82
CA PRO A 44 5.48 -0.30 25.02
C PRO A 44 6.65 -0.96 25.80
N PHE A 45 6.40 -2.14 26.38
CA PHE A 45 7.37 -2.90 27.16
C PHE A 45 7.96 -4.10 26.41
N ALA A 46 7.50 -4.39 25.19
CA ALA A 46 7.85 -5.62 24.48
C ALA A 46 9.36 -5.70 24.20
N GLU A 47 9.96 -4.60 23.75
CA GLU A 47 11.39 -4.53 23.47
C GLU A 47 12.25 -4.77 24.73
N ASP A 48 11.94 -4.09 25.83
CA ASP A 48 12.67 -4.25 27.10
C ASP A 48 12.49 -5.64 27.67
N MET A 49 11.29 -6.24 27.55
CA MET A 49 11.04 -7.62 27.96
C MET A 49 11.85 -8.62 27.12
N ASN A 50 11.87 -8.43 25.81
CA ASN A 50 12.66 -9.27 24.90
C ASN A 50 14.17 -9.14 25.18
N ASN A 51 14.66 -7.92 25.40
CA ASN A 51 16.05 -7.66 25.73
C ASN A 51 16.45 -8.33 27.08
N TRP A 52 15.54 -8.35 28.05
CA TRP A 52 15.76 -9.05 29.30
C TRP A 52 15.92 -10.58 29.10
N TRP A 53 15.05 -11.18 28.24
CA TRP A 53 15.16 -12.60 27.92
C TRP A 53 16.39 -12.94 27.09
N LYS A 54 16.74 -12.10 26.11
CA LYS A 54 17.98 -12.23 25.32
C LYS A 54 19.23 -12.19 26.22
N ALA A 55 19.25 -11.23 27.12
CA ALA A 55 20.35 -11.15 28.10
C ALA A 55 20.45 -12.40 29.00
N TYR A 56 19.31 -13.00 29.35
CA TYR A 56 19.34 -14.27 30.09
C TYR A 56 19.89 -15.42 29.25
N ALA A 57 19.63 -15.44 27.96
CA ALA A 57 20.10 -16.47 27.02
C ALA A 57 21.54 -16.25 26.51
N ASP A 58 22.18 -15.11 26.83
CA ASP A 58 23.41 -14.62 26.20
C ASP A 58 23.28 -14.52 24.67
N ASP A 59 22.07 -14.21 24.18
CA ASP A 59 21.74 -14.09 22.76
C ASP A 59 21.78 -12.61 22.32
N LEU A 60 22.72 -12.30 21.43
CA LEU A 60 22.92 -10.95 20.89
C LEU A 60 22.21 -10.72 19.53
N LYS A 61 21.54 -11.74 18.99
CA LYS A 61 20.83 -11.62 17.69
C LYS A 61 19.53 -10.85 17.87
N SER A 62 19.24 -9.94 16.94
CA SER A 62 17.99 -9.21 16.89
C SER A 62 16.89 -10.06 16.23
N GLY A 63 15.61 -9.85 16.58
CA GLY A 63 14.56 -10.19 15.66
C GLY A 63 13.18 -10.59 16.13
N ASP A 64 12.93 -11.16 17.27
CA ASP A 64 11.58 -11.68 17.55
C ASP A 64 10.73 -10.75 18.42
N SER A 65 9.53 -10.43 17.95
CA SER A 65 8.55 -9.60 18.68
C SER A 65 8.02 -10.27 19.97
N GLU A 66 8.15 -11.61 20.08
CA GLU A 66 7.76 -12.40 21.24
C GLU A 66 8.85 -13.42 21.57
N TYR A 67 10.03 -12.91 21.95
CA TYR A 67 11.23 -13.73 22.13
C TYR A 67 11.02 -14.93 23.06
N TYR A 68 10.32 -14.75 24.18
CA TYR A 68 10.06 -15.84 25.11
C TYR A 68 9.25 -16.97 24.46
N ARG A 69 8.14 -16.66 23.79
CA ARG A 69 7.28 -17.67 23.14
C ARG A 69 8.01 -18.46 22.05
N ALA A 70 8.80 -17.75 21.24
CA ALA A 70 9.56 -18.38 20.17
C ALA A 70 10.69 -19.28 20.67
N ASN A 71 11.20 -19.04 21.90
CA ASN A 71 12.41 -19.69 22.43
C ASN A 71 12.21 -20.38 23.80
N ALA A 72 10.97 -20.64 24.22
CA ALA A 72 10.67 -21.15 25.58
C ALA A 72 11.44 -22.43 25.92
N ASP A 73 11.48 -23.43 25.03
CA ASP A 73 12.20 -24.69 25.25
C ASP A 73 13.71 -24.48 25.40
N THR A 74 14.28 -23.59 24.56
CA THR A 74 15.71 -23.25 24.63
C THR A 74 16.05 -22.55 25.94
N LEU A 75 15.22 -21.59 26.36
CA LEU A 75 15.40 -20.87 27.63
C LEU A 75 15.27 -21.80 28.82
N GLN A 76 14.33 -22.74 28.81
CA GLN A 76 14.21 -23.79 29.85
C GLN A 76 15.43 -24.72 29.87
N ALA A 77 15.96 -25.10 28.70
CA ALA A 77 17.16 -25.92 28.61
C ALA A 77 18.39 -25.19 29.23
N ILE A 78 18.54 -23.90 28.90
CA ILE A 78 19.58 -23.04 29.47
C ILE A 78 19.42 -22.96 31.01
N ALA A 79 18.20 -22.74 31.48
CA ALA A 79 17.93 -22.68 32.93
C ALA A 79 18.26 -24.00 33.64
N ARG A 80 17.94 -25.16 33.05
CA ARG A 80 18.32 -26.49 33.58
C ARG A 80 19.84 -26.67 33.62
N GLN A 81 20.52 -26.29 32.54
CA GLN A 81 22.00 -26.37 32.48
C GLN A 81 22.67 -25.50 33.54
N ARG A 82 22.10 -24.33 33.82
CA ARG A 82 22.58 -23.40 34.85
C ARG A 82 22.16 -23.80 36.27
N GLY A 83 21.33 -24.82 36.43
CA GLY A 83 20.76 -25.19 37.72
C GLY A 83 19.86 -24.12 38.35
N ASP A 84 19.26 -23.28 37.49
CA ASP A 84 18.46 -22.12 37.89
C ASP A 84 16.99 -22.50 38.17
N THR A 85 16.80 -23.12 39.32
CA THR A 85 15.49 -23.64 39.75
C THR A 85 14.46 -22.54 39.94
N GLN A 86 14.86 -21.33 40.35
CA GLN A 86 13.92 -20.20 40.48
C GLN A 86 13.43 -19.69 39.13
N MET A 87 14.28 -19.66 38.13
CA MET A 87 13.91 -19.33 36.77
C MET A 87 12.94 -20.38 36.17
N LEU A 88 13.26 -21.67 36.35
CA LEU A 88 12.39 -22.75 35.89
C LEU A 88 11.00 -22.70 36.53
N GLU A 89 10.93 -22.38 37.83
CA GLU A 89 9.66 -22.22 38.53
C GLU A 89 8.86 -21.03 37.95
N TYR A 90 9.54 -19.91 37.70
CA TYR A 90 8.90 -18.76 37.06
C TYR A 90 8.40 -19.08 35.65
N MET A 91 9.24 -19.70 34.79
CA MET A 91 8.86 -20.08 33.43
C MET A 91 7.62 -21.00 33.43
N ARG A 92 7.58 -21.98 34.33
CA ARG A 92 6.41 -22.87 34.48
C ARG A 92 5.10 -22.09 34.71
N TRP A 93 5.13 -21.08 35.56
CA TRP A 93 3.96 -20.26 35.83
C TRP A 93 3.69 -19.26 34.73
N LEU A 94 4.70 -18.79 34.03
CA LEU A 94 4.54 -17.93 32.85
C LEU A 94 3.87 -18.71 31.71
N ASP A 95 4.30 -19.95 31.45
CA ASP A 95 3.68 -20.83 30.43
C ASP A 95 2.21 -21.10 30.77
N ALA A 96 1.93 -21.44 32.04
CA ALA A 96 0.55 -21.65 32.50
C ALA A 96 -0.32 -20.39 32.35
N TYR A 97 0.23 -19.21 32.60
CA TYR A 97 -0.45 -17.94 32.35
C TYR A 97 -0.71 -17.72 30.87
N LEU A 98 0.27 -17.94 30.00
CA LEU A 98 0.15 -17.74 28.56
C LEU A 98 -0.90 -18.69 27.98
N GLU A 99 -0.93 -19.96 28.39
CA GLU A 99 -1.93 -20.94 27.98
C GLU A 99 -3.35 -20.44 28.28
N VAL A 100 -3.59 -19.94 29.50
CA VAL A 100 -4.94 -19.51 29.90
C VAL A 100 -5.31 -18.10 29.48
N SER A 101 -4.33 -17.27 29.15
CA SER A 101 -4.59 -15.91 28.63
C SER A 101 -4.92 -15.92 27.14
N ASP A 102 -4.31 -16.83 26.37
CA ASP A 102 -4.51 -16.94 24.91
C ASP A 102 -5.76 -17.74 24.55
N GLY A 103 -5.99 -18.86 25.25
CA GLY A 103 -7.11 -19.78 24.96
C GLY A 103 -8.51 -19.15 25.08
N VAL A 104 -8.62 -17.99 25.73
CA VAL A 104 -9.90 -17.26 25.91
C VAL A 104 -10.06 -16.12 24.88
N SER A 105 -9.01 -15.74 24.17
CA SER A 105 -9.00 -14.58 23.27
C SER A 105 -8.87 -14.91 21.78
N MET A 106 -8.52 -16.15 21.43
CA MET A 106 -8.12 -16.48 20.05
C MET A 106 -9.27 -16.79 19.10
N ASP A 107 -10.44 -17.16 19.59
CA ASP A 107 -11.60 -17.35 18.74
C ASP A 107 -12.66 -16.29 18.99
N THR A 108 -12.76 -15.33 18.07
CA THR A 108 -13.76 -14.26 18.13
C THR A 108 -15.17 -14.76 17.78
N TRP A 109 -15.30 -16.02 17.34
CA TRP A 109 -16.56 -16.62 16.91
C TRP A 109 -17.17 -17.54 17.98
N ASP A 110 -16.32 -18.13 18.84
CA ASP A 110 -16.77 -19.00 19.92
C ASP A 110 -16.57 -18.35 21.28
N TYR A 111 -17.63 -18.31 22.07
CA TYR A 111 -17.54 -17.88 23.47
C TYR A 111 -16.90 -19.01 24.29
N PRO A 112 -15.98 -18.67 25.23
CA PRO A 112 -15.39 -19.69 26.09
C PRO A 112 -16.44 -20.42 26.91
N THR A 113 -16.30 -21.74 26.99
CA THR A 113 -17.17 -22.59 27.79
C THR A 113 -17.02 -22.33 29.28
N ARG A 114 -18.00 -22.78 30.07
CA ARG A 114 -17.91 -22.68 31.54
C ARG A 114 -16.74 -23.48 32.10
N GLU A 115 -16.42 -24.60 31.50
CA GLU A 115 -15.30 -25.46 31.87
C GLU A 115 -13.96 -24.78 31.59
N GLU A 116 -13.81 -24.13 30.45
CA GLU A 116 -12.59 -23.35 30.11
C GLU A 116 -12.41 -22.18 31.08
N LEU A 117 -13.46 -21.43 31.38
CA LEU A 117 -13.41 -20.33 32.35
C LEU A 117 -13.07 -20.85 33.76
N ALA A 118 -13.62 -21.99 34.19
CA ALA A 118 -13.29 -22.59 35.47
C ALA A 118 -11.86 -23.09 35.54
N ARG A 119 -11.34 -23.70 34.46
CA ARG A 119 -9.92 -24.10 34.35
C ARG A 119 -9.01 -22.90 34.41
N ARG A 120 -9.30 -21.84 33.66
CA ARG A 120 -8.58 -20.58 33.71
C ARG A 120 -8.51 -20.02 35.13
N ASP A 121 -9.65 -19.89 35.79
CA ASP A 121 -9.73 -19.32 37.14
C ASP A 121 -8.99 -20.20 38.15
N SER A 122 -9.06 -21.52 38.05
CA SER A 122 -8.29 -22.46 38.87
C SER A 122 -6.78 -22.29 38.71
N THR A 123 -6.29 -22.19 37.46
CA THR A 123 -4.88 -21.94 37.15
C THR A 123 -4.41 -20.60 37.70
N LEU A 124 -5.20 -19.55 37.56
CA LEU A 124 -4.86 -18.22 38.08
C LEU A 124 -4.82 -18.19 39.62
N HIS A 125 -5.68 -18.94 40.32
CA HIS A 125 -5.62 -19.06 41.76
C HIS A 125 -4.37 -19.81 42.22
N ALA A 126 -4.05 -20.95 41.58
CA ALA A 126 -2.82 -21.68 41.86
C ALA A 126 -1.55 -20.83 41.63
N MET A 127 -1.56 -20.00 40.56
CA MET A 127 -0.47 -19.04 40.31
C MET A 127 -0.36 -17.97 41.39
N LEU A 128 -1.48 -17.46 41.92
CA LEU A 128 -1.49 -16.51 43.03
C LEU A 128 -0.92 -17.14 44.31
N ASP A 129 -1.31 -18.38 44.62
CA ASP A 129 -0.81 -19.09 45.78
C ASP A 129 0.72 -19.34 45.69
N ALA A 130 1.18 -19.76 44.51
CA ALA A 130 2.62 -19.94 44.27
C ALA A 130 3.39 -18.61 44.38
N ALA A 131 2.86 -17.53 43.83
CA ALA A 131 3.49 -16.22 43.92
C ALA A 131 3.56 -15.68 45.36
N GLN A 132 2.54 -15.93 46.16
CA GLN A 132 2.53 -15.60 47.59
C GLN A 132 3.51 -16.48 48.40
N ALA A 133 3.66 -17.75 48.04
CA ALA A 133 4.57 -18.69 48.65
C ALA A 133 6.04 -18.42 48.31
N TYR A 134 6.31 -17.72 47.19
CA TYR A 134 7.67 -17.46 46.74
C TYR A 134 8.45 -16.56 47.72
N LYS A 135 9.55 -17.08 48.24
CA LYS A 135 10.44 -16.37 49.22
C LYS A 135 11.80 -16.04 48.61
N GLY A 136 12.05 -16.42 47.36
CA GLY A 136 13.28 -16.12 46.66
C GLY A 136 13.48 -14.62 46.40
N ARG A 137 14.72 -14.21 46.18
CA ARG A 137 15.04 -12.82 45.83
C ARG A 137 15.17 -12.59 44.33
N LYS A 138 15.65 -13.62 43.60
CA LYS A 138 16.04 -13.50 42.18
C LYS A 138 14.86 -13.16 41.26
N MET A 139 13.71 -13.83 41.46
CA MET A 139 12.54 -13.66 40.58
C MET A 139 11.41 -12.86 41.27
N ARG A 140 11.76 -12.00 42.23
CA ARG A 140 10.77 -11.22 43.01
C ARG A 140 9.90 -10.31 42.15
N GLU A 141 10.52 -9.67 41.15
CA GLU A 141 9.81 -8.75 40.25
C GLU A 141 8.88 -9.52 39.32
N GLN A 142 9.32 -10.66 38.80
CA GLN A 142 8.57 -11.53 37.93
C GLN A 142 7.35 -12.15 38.62
N PHE A 143 7.50 -12.63 39.83
CA PHE A 143 6.38 -13.14 40.62
C PHE A 143 5.41 -12.03 41.06
N ALA A 144 5.90 -10.82 41.29
CA ALA A 144 5.01 -9.67 41.51
C ALA A 144 4.15 -9.36 40.26
N LEU A 145 4.73 -9.44 39.07
CA LEU A 145 3.98 -9.29 37.81
C LEU A 145 2.97 -10.43 37.64
N LEU A 146 3.33 -11.69 37.91
CA LEU A 146 2.40 -12.81 37.86
C LEU A 146 1.19 -12.58 38.79
N THR A 147 1.45 -12.09 40.02
CA THR A 147 0.40 -11.73 40.97
C THR A 147 -0.59 -10.71 40.37
N MET A 148 -0.08 -9.65 39.79
CA MET A 148 -0.92 -8.59 39.22
C MET A 148 -1.66 -9.03 37.96
N ARG A 149 -1.03 -9.87 37.14
CA ARG A 149 -1.65 -10.47 35.96
C ARG A 149 -2.81 -11.40 36.32
N ALA A 150 -2.60 -12.27 37.33
CA ALA A 150 -3.64 -13.16 37.80
C ALA A 150 -4.84 -12.37 38.38
N ASN A 151 -4.58 -11.40 39.25
CA ASN A 151 -5.62 -10.53 39.79
C ASN A 151 -6.39 -9.78 38.67
N MET A 152 -5.69 -9.32 37.64
CA MET A 152 -6.29 -8.63 36.50
C MET A 152 -7.27 -9.54 35.74
N LEU A 153 -6.87 -10.76 35.41
CA LEU A 153 -7.75 -11.71 34.69
C LEU A 153 -8.90 -12.21 35.56
N LEU A 154 -8.72 -12.27 36.89
CA LEU A 154 -9.78 -12.58 37.85
C LEU A 154 -10.70 -11.39 38.20
N GLY A 155 -10.50 -10.21 37.56
CA GLY A 155 -11.29 -9.00 37.81
C GLY A 155 -11.07 -8.40 39.21
N ARG A 156 -9.96 -8.69 39.87
CA ARG A 156 -9.64 -8.26 41.26
C ARG A 156 -8.92 -6.90 41.28
N ASP A 157 -9.54 -5.87 40.69
CA ASP A 157 -8.91 -4.54 40.56
C ASP A 157 -8.50 -3.92 41.90
N LYS A 158 -9.35 -4.03 42.94
CA LYS A 158 -9.03 -3.53 44.29
C LYS A 158 -7.77 -4.24 44.87
N ALA A 159 -7.64 -5.54 44.64
CA ALA A 159 -6.44 -6.30 45.08
C ALA A 159 -5.20 -5.79 44.36
N ASN A 160 -5.25 -5.51 43.06
CA ASN A 160 -4.13 -4.95 42.34
C ASN A 160 -3.76 -3.54 42.79
N MET A 161 -4.73 -2.70 43.14
CA MET A 161 -4.48 -1.36 43.69
C MET A 161 -3.75 -1.43 45.04
N LEU A 162 -4.20 -2.33 45.95
CA LEU A 162 -3.56 -2.55 47.24
C LEU A 162 -2.16 -3.15 47.07
N TYR A 163 -2.02 -4.14 46.19
CA TYR A 163 -0.75 -4.81 45.95
C TYR A 163 0.30 -3.86 45.34
N TRP A 164 -0.09 -3.02 44.41
CA TRP A 164 0.76 -1.96 43.87
C TRP A 164 1.29 -1.06 45.01
N THR A 165 0.40 -0.52 45.81
CA THR A 165 0.76 0.42 46.90
C THR A 165 1.65 -0.24 47.95
N ALA A 166 1.32 -1.47 48.35
CA ALA A 166 2.04 -2.17 49.40
C ALA A 166 3.38 -2.77 48.94
N THR A 167 3.47 -3.27 47.69
CA THR A 167 4.57 -4.13 47.25
C THR A 167 5.17 -3.68 45.92
N ALA A 168 4.42 -3.68 44.82
CA ALA A 168 4.99 -3.56 43.48
C ALA A 168 5.60 -2.18 43.19
N SER A 169 5.10 -1.12 43.80
CA SER A 169 5.66 0.24 43.67
C SER A 169 7.08 0.38 44.27
N LYS A 170 7.46 -0.55 45.17
CA LYS A 170 8.76 -0.57 45.86
C LYS A 170 9.81 -1.45 45.14
N LEU A 171 9.44 -2.11 44.04
CA LEU A 171 10.34 -2.86 43.21
C LEU A 171 11.39 -1.94 42.54
N PRO A 172 12.56 -2.48 42.15
CA PRO A 172 13.54 -1.73 41.37
C PRO A 172 12.90 -1.12 40.13
N ARG A 173 13.45 0.01 39.68
CA ARG A 173 13.03 0.61 38.40
C ARG A 173 13.44 -0.32 37.26
N GLY A 174 12.53 -0.56 36.32
CA GLY A 174 12.76 -1.43 35.17
C GLY A 174 11.44 -1.97 34.63
N VAL A 175 11.51 -2.72 33.54
CA VAL A 175 10.36 -3.18 32.75
C VAL A 175 9.33 -3.94 33.62
N TRP A 176 9.73 -4.77 34.54
CA TRP A 176 8.84 -5.55 35.41
C TRP A 176 7.94 -4.66 36.27
N ARG A 177 8.54 -3.63 36.88
CA ARG A 177 7.79 -2.64 37.67
C ARG A 177 6.89 -1.80 36.79
N ASP A 178 7.34 -1.44 35.58
CA ASP A 178 6.61 -0.58 34.67
C ASP A 178 5.39 -1.31 34.11
N VAL A 179 5.48 -2.61 33.80
CA VAL A 179 4.31 -3.43 33.43
C VAL A 179 3.36 -3.59 34.62
N CYS A 180 3.85 -3.79 35.84
CA CYS A 180 3.01 -3.77 37.05
C CYS A 180 2.27 -2.43 37.20
N ARG A 181 2.92 -1.30 36.90
CA ARG A 181 2.31 0.03 36.94
C ARG A 181 1.24 0.20 35.87
N ASN A 182 1.42 -0.40 34.70
CA ASN A 182 0.42 -0.41 33.63
C ASN A 182 -0.83 -1.19 34.05
N ILE A 183 -0.66 -2.37 34.66
CA ILE A 183 -1.79 -3.14 35.24
C ILE A 183 -2.49 -2.37 36.37
N TYR A 184 -1.75 -1.66 37.20
CA TYR A 184 -2.32 -0.77 38.19
C TYR A 184 -3.16 0.34 37.57
N ALA A 185 -2.71 0.94 36.45
CA ALA A 185 -3.49 1.93 35.73
C ALA A 185 -4.82 1.35 35.22
N ARG A 186 -4.83 0.09 34.71
CA ARG A 186 -6.08 -0.60 34.34
C ARG A 186 -7.02 -0.76 35.55
N ALA A 187 -6.49 -1.14 36.70
CA ALA A 187 -7.30 -1.26 37.92
C ALA A 187 -7.89 0.08 38.37
N LEU A 188 -7.14 1.19 38.22
CA LEU A 188 -7.67 2.54 38.45
C LEU A 188 -8.80 2.88 37.49
N LEU A 189 -8.61 2.58 36.19
CA LEU A 189 -9.61 2.83 35.16
C LEU A 189 -10.94 2.10 35.46
N ASN A 190 -10.86 0.81 35.77
CA ASN A 190 -12.00 -0.03 36.11
C ASN A 190 -12.69 0.42 37.41
N SER A 191 -11.95 1.10 38.28
CA SER A 191 -12.46 1.67 39.52
C SER A 191 -13.02 3.11 39.36
N GLY A 192 -13.12 3.62 38.12
CA GLY A 192 -13.67 4.96 37.83
C GLY A 192 -12.63 6.10 37.95
N LEU A 193 -11.36 5.80 38.22
CA LEU A 193 -10.29 6.78 38.40
C LEU A 193 -9.53 7.01 37.07
N SER A 194 -10.30 7.27 36.00
CA SER A 194 -9.79 7.35 34.61
C SER A 194 -8.68 8.39 34.43
N ARG A 195 -8.75 9.55 35.09
CA ARG A 195 -7.69 10.58 34.99
C ARG A 195 -6.35 10.08 35.50
N ALA A 196 -6.32 9.44 36.68
CA ALA A 196 -5.09 8.88 37.24
C ALA A 196 -4.53 7.74 36.38
N ALA A 197 -5.40 6.92 35.81
CA ALA A 197 -4.99 5.88 34.87
C ALA A 197 -4.34 6.48 33.63
N CYS A 198 -4.94 7.51 33.03
CA CYS A 198 -4.44 8.15 31.81
C CYS A 198 -3.08 8.82 32.01
N GLU A 199 -2.81 9.44 33.16
CA GLU A 199 -1.48 9.99 33.45
C GLU A 199 -0.40 8.89 33.40
N ILE A 200 -0.68 7.71 33.96
CA ILE A 200 0.26 6.60 33.95
C ILE A 200 0.48 6.10 32.53
N TYR A 201 -0.59 5.85 31.78
CA TYR A 201 -0.49 5.41 30.40
C TYR A 201 0.26 6.43 29.50
N ALA A 202 -0.03 7.72 29.68
CA ALA A 202 0.63 8.78 28.95
C ALA A 202 2.13 8.85 29.27
N GLU A 203 2.52 8.77 30.55
CA GLU A 203 3.90 8.74 30.96
C GLU A 203 4.66 7.51 30.41
N GLN A 204 3.97 6.39 30.27
CA GLN A 204 4.51 5.15 29.71
C GLN A 204 4.46 5.07 28.18
N GLY A 205 3.79 6.00 27.49
CA GLY A 205 3.62 5.97 26.04
C GLY A 205 2.61 4.91 25.55
N ASP A 206 1.73 4.39 26.41
CA ASP A 206 0.71 3.42 26.03
C ASP A 206 -0.47 4.12 25.32
N MET A 207 -0.27 4.39 24.03
CA MET A 207 -1.22 5.13 23.20
C MET A 207 -2.58 4.42 23.05
N GLN A 208 -2.56 3.10 23.02
CA GLN A 208 -3.78 2.31 22.89
C GLN A 208 -4.68 2.48 24.13
N SER A 209 -4.10 2.31 25.32
CA SER A 209 -4.84 2.46 26.58
C SER A 209 -5.31 3.89 26.81
N ILE A 210 -4.52 4.92 26.47
CA ILE A 210 -4.92 6.32 26.56
C ILE A 210 -6.13 6.58 25.66
N SER A 211 -6.15 6.06 24.45
CA SER A 211 -7.24 6.30 23.49
C SER A 211 -8.61 5.90 24.04
N TRP A 212 -8.66 4.84 24.82
CA TRP A 212 -9.87 4.40 25.54
C TRP A 212 -10.21 5.28 26.73
N CYS A 213 -9.23 5.56 27.59
CA CYS A 213 -9.42 6.34 28.80
C CYS A 213 -9.90 7.77 28.52
N MET A 214 -9.34 8.39 27.48
CA MET A 214 -9.59 9.80 27.16
C MET A 214 -10.68 10.02 26.13
N ARG A 215 -11.48 9.01 25.81
CA ARG A 215 -12.51 9.08 24.77
C ARG A 215 -13.42 10.30 24.87
N GLY A 216 -13.79 10.71 26.09
CA GLY A 216 -14.60 11.90 26.34
C GLY A 216 -13.85 13.24 26.27
N TYR A 217 -12.52 13.22 26.21
CA TYR A 217 -11.65 14.41 26.23
C TYR A 217 -10.97 14.68 24.89
N ARG A 218 -11.20 13.85 23.86
CA ARG A 218 -10.58 13.93 22.55
C ARG A 218 -11.21 15.03 21.68
N ASN A 219 -11.20 16.26 22.20
CA ASN A 219 -11.69 17.49 21.56
C ASN A 219 -11.10 18.71 22.26
N LEU A 220 -11.29 19.91 21.69
CA LEU A 220 -10.76 21.15 22.22
C LEU A 220 -11.25 21.46 23.66
N ALA A 221 -12.52 21.16 23.98
CA ALA A 221 -13.04 21.38 25.32
C ALA A 221 -12.36 20.49 26.37
N GLY A 222 -12.07 19.23 26.01
CA GLY A 222 -11.31 18.30 26.83
C GLY A 222 -9.87 18.76 27.06
N ILE A 223 -9.17 19.21 26.00
CA ILE A 223 -7.83 19.79 26.10
C ILE A 223 -7.82 20.98 27.07
N LYS A 224 -8.74 21.92 26.90
CA LYS A 224 -8.87 23.08 27.78
C LYS A 224 -9.11 22.70 29.24
N LYS A 225 -9.99 21.69 29.47
CA LYS A 225 -10.27 21.20 30.80
C LYS A 225 -9.03 20.58 31.47
N VAL A 226 -8.34 19.69 30.79
CA VAL A 226 -7.13 19.03 31.32
C VAL A 226 -6.05 20.06 31.59
N TYR A 227 -5.83 21.03 30.68
CA TYR A 227 -4.85 22.10 30.87
C TYR A 227 -5.19 22.99 32.09
N ALA A 228 -6.46 23.32 32.28
CA ALA A 228 -6.87 24.14 33.42
C ALA A 228 -6.68 23.44 34.77
N GLU A 229 -6.89 22.11 34.81
CA GLU A 229 -6.65 21.26 35.99
C GLU A 229 -5.14 21.06 36.25
N GLU A 230 -4.37 20.73 35.20
CA GLU A 230 -2.97 20.40 35.31
C GLU A 230 -2.21 20.78 34.03
N PRO A 231 -1.60 21.99 33.95
CA PRO A 231 -0.95 22.49 32.74
C PRO A 231 0.22 21.63 32.24
N ASN A 232 0.75 20.74 33.06
CA ASN A 232 1.90 19.87 32.78
C ASN A 232 1.51 18.37 32.73
N SER A 233 0.21 18.06 32.67
CA SER A 233 -0.28 16.69 32.51
C SER A 233 0.35 16.00 31.29
N PHE A 234 0.89 14.80 31.45
CA PHE A 234 1.38 13.98 30.34
C PHE A 234 0.26 13.65 29.34
N THR A 235 -0.98 13.60 29.80
CA THR A 235 -2.15 13.35 28.94
C THR A 235 -2.34 14.43 27.87
N LEU A 236 -1.89 15.67 28.11
CA LEU A 236 -1.96 16.75 27.13
C LEU A 236 -1.12 16.48 25.88
N LEU A 237 0.00 15.77 26.02
CA LEU A 237 0.82 15.36 24.86
C LEU A 237 -0.01 14.53 23.89
N TYR A 238 -0.74 13.53 24.43
CA TYR A 238 -1.65 12.69 23.64
C TYR A 238 -2.81 13.49 23.04
N LEU A 239 -3.51 14.26 23.86
CA LEU A 239 -4.71 14.98 23.42
C LEU A 239 -4.40 16.02 22.34
N VAL A 240 -3.28 16.72 22.45
CA VAL A 240 -2.83 17.70 21.45
C VAL A 240 -2.47 17.01 20.15
N GLN A 241 -1.70 15.90 20.21
CA GLN A 241 -1.36 15.13 19.03
C GLN A 241 -2.60 14.56 18.35
N ASP A 242 -3.51 13.97 19.12
CA ASP A 242 -4.75 13.40 18.60
C ASP A 242 -5.65 14.46 17.93
N PHE A 243 -5.73 15.65 18.51
CA PHE A 243 -6.50 16.75 17.93
C PHE A 243 -5.93 17.22 16.59
N VAL A 244 -4.62 17.45 16.52
CA VAL A 244 -3.94 17.89 15.29
C VAL A 244 -4.03 16.81 14.19
N ASN A 245 -3.84 15.55 14.56
CA ASN A 245 -3.95 14.44 13.61
C ASN A 245 -5.39 14.22 13.13
N SER A 246 -6.39 14.46 14.00
CA SER A 246 -7.81 14.39 13.59
C SER A 246 -8.18 15.52 12.62
N LEU A 247 -7.58 16.71 12.76
CA LEU A 247 -7.72 17.79 11.77
C LEU A 247 -7.10 17.38 10.43
N GLN A 248 -5.88 16.84 10.44
CA GLN A 248 -5.23 16.37 9.22
C GLN A 248 -6.08 15.30 8.52
N GLU A 249 -6.53 14.28 9.26
CA GLU A 249 -7.39 13.21 8.72
C GLU A 249 -8.67 13.77 8.07
N THR A 250 -9.29 14.75 8.72
CA THR A 250 -10.48 15.41 8.18
C THR A 250 -10.19 16.11 6.86
N LEU A 251 -9.11 16.89 6.78
CA LEU A 251 -8.77 17.66 5.59
C LEU A 251 -8.24 16.78 4.45
N ASP A 252 -7.42 15.78 4.74
CA ASP A 252 -6.91 14.84 3.74
C ASP A 252 -8.07 14.03 3.12
N SER A 253 -9.07 13.59 3.91
CA SER A 253 -10.26 12.90 3.39
C SER A 253 -11.09 13.79 2.46
N TYR A 254 -11.21 15.10 2.75
CA TYR A 254 -11.90 16.03 1.86
C TYR A 254 -11.14 16.27 0.54
N THR A 255 -9.81 16.31 0.60
CA THR A 255 -8.96 16.58 -0.58
C THR A 255 -8.97 15.39 -1.55
N ASP A 256 -9.00 14.18 -1.03
CA ASP A 256 -8.94 12.96 -1.84
C ASP A 256 -10.32 12.52 -2.39
N GLY A 257 -11.37 13.32 -2.17
CA GLY A 257 -12.72 13.01 -2.65
C GLY A 257 -13.41 11.85 -1.91
N GLN A 258 -12.74 11.28 -0.92
CA GLN A 258 -13.25 10.19 -0.08
C GLN A 258 -14.09 10.73 1.07
N VAL A 259 -15.14 11.48 0.77
CA VAL A 259 -16.05 11.96 1.80
C VAL A 259 -17.04 10.86 2.15
N ASP A 260 -16.60 9.86 2.89
CA ASP A 260 -17.53 9.07 3.68
C ASP A 260 -17.61 9.60 5.10
N THR A 261 -18.54 10.52 5.31
CA THR A 261 -18.86 11.03 6.64
C THR A 261 -19.35 9.93 7.58
N ALA A 262 -19.81 8.79 7.04
CA ALA A 262 -20.17 7.61 7.82
C ALA A 262 -18.91 6.93 8.38
N TRP A 263 -17.84 6.84 7.60
CA TRP A 263 -16.57 6.26 8.04
C TRP A 263 -15.89 7.05 9.17
N VAL A 264 -15.92 8.38 9.11
CA VAL A 264 -15.41 9.24 10.19
C VAL A 264 -16.22 9.06 11.48
N LYS A 265 -17.54 8.86 11.36
CA LYS A 265 -18.43 8.60 12.51
C LYS A 265 -18.23 7.20 13.08
N ASP A 266 -18.02 6.21 12.26
CA ASP A 266 -17.91 4.80 12.66
C ASP A 266 -16.64 4.53 13.50
N LYS A 267 -15.53 5.21 13.21
CA LYS A 267 -14.30 5.15 14.03
C LYS A 267 -14.41 5.89 15.39
N GLY A 268 -15.57 6.43 15.73
CA GLY A 268 -15.78 7.17 16.96
C GLY A 268 -14.94 8.45 17.08
N ARG A 269 -14.39 8.92 15.97
CA ARG A 269 -13.66 10.18 15.86
C ARG A 269 -14.61 11.27 15.41
N ARG A 270 -14.52 12.42 16.04
CA ARG A 270 -15.24 13.61 15.58
C ARG A 270 -14.34 14.37 14.61
N PRO A 271 -14.82 14.73 13.40
CA PRO A 271 -14.05 15.56 12.50
C PRO A 271 -13.74 16.91 13.19
N VAL A 272 -12.52 17.40 12.97
CA VAL A 272 -12.11 18.73 13.42
C VAL A 272 -12.22 19.67 12.23
N PHE A 273 -13.07 20.68 12.35
CA PHE A 273 -13.27 21.68 11.30
C PHE A 273 -12.46 22.95 11.55
N ALA A 274 -12.34 23.80 10.52
CA ALA A 274 -11.55 25.02 10.55
C ALA A 274 -11.87 25.95 11.75
N ALA A 275 -13.12 26.04 12.17
CA ALA A 275 -13.51 26.86 13.32
C ALA A 275 -12.89 26.35 14.63
N ASP A 276 -12.91 25.04 14.88
CA ASP A 276 -12.31 24.43 16.07
C ASP A 276 -10.77 24.53 16.00
N ALA A 277 -10.20 24.39 14.78
CA ALA A 277 -8.79 24.53 14.54
C ALA A 277 -8.29 25.97 14.87
N MET A 278 -8.99 27.00 14.40
CA MET A 278 -8.67 28.38 14.72
C MET A 278 -8.87 28.70 16.21
N ALA A 279 -9.91 28.16 16.84
CA ALA A 279 -10.12 28.28 18.27
C ALA A 279 -9.01 27.59 19.09
N PHE A 280 -8.44 26.48 18.57
CA PHE A 280 -7.28 25.84 19.17
C PHE A 280 -6.03 26.72 19.07
N VAL A 281 -5.73 27.33 17.92
CA VAL A 281 -4.59 28.26 17.76
C VAL A 281 -4.71 29.42 18.75
N SER A 282 -5.89 30.05 18.85
CA SER A 282 -6.14 31.13 19.81
C SER A 282 -5.95 30.68 21.28
N PHE A 283 -6.33 29.46 21.59
CA PHE A 283 -6.11 28.86 22.92
C PHE A 283 -4.61 28.66 23.18
N VAL A 284 -3.86 28.18 22.21
CA VAL A 284 -2.40 27.99 22.31
C VAL A 284 -1.71 29.32 22.58
N ASP A 285 -2.09 30.40 21.90
CA ASP A 285 -1.53 31.73 22.15
C ASP A 285 -1.75 32.16 23.62
N GLY A 286 -2.91 31.82 24.20
CA GLY A 286 -3.19 32.00 25.63
C GLY A 286 -2.27 31.18 26.53
N VAL A 287 -2.12 29.88 26.24
CA VAL A 287 -1.24 28.94 26.98
C VAL A 287 0.21 29.45 27.02
N LEU A 288 0.72 29.91 25.89
CA LEU A 288 2.09 30.42 25.78
C LEU A 288 2.27 31.74 26.55
N LYS A 289 1.25 32.60 26.54
CA LYS A 289 1.25 33.85 27.29
C LYS A 289 1.22 33.63 28.81
N GLU A 290 0.51 32.60 29.26
CA GLU A 290 0.43 32.27 30.70
C GLU A 290 1.75 31.71 31.27
N LYS A 291 2.62 31.13 30.45
CA LYS A 291 3.92 30.56 30.83
C LYS A 291 3.85 29.48 31.92
N LYS A 292 2.72 28.78 32.05
CA LYS A 292 2.54 27.69 33.04
C LYS A 292 3.03 26.32 32.52
N THR A 293 3.08 26.14 31.20
CA THR A 293 3.51 24.87 30.60
C THR A 293 5.03 24.70 30.66
N ALA A 294 5.48 23.49 31.04
CA ALA A 294 6.89 23.09 30.99
C ALA A 294 7.39 22.78 29.56
N SER A 295 6.47 22.58 28.62
CA SER A 295 6.77 22.19 27.24
C SER A 295 6.11 23.15 26.23
N PRO A 296 6.51 24.43 26.19
CA PRO A 296 5.95 25.39 25.23
C PRO A 296 6.18 24.97 23.76
N CYS A 297 7.24 24.20 23.45
CA CYS A 297 7.49 23.67 22.12
C CYS A 297 6.34 22.79 21.60
N LEU A 298 5.71 21.96 22.47
CA LEU A 298 4.53 21.17 22.12
C LEU A 298 3.42 22.03 21.54
N TRP A 299 3.06 23.08 22.28
CA TRP A 299 1.93 23.95 21.97
C TRP A 299 2.19 24.77 20.70
N GLN A 300 3.37 25.40 20.62
CA GLN A 300 3.72 26.22 19.47
C GLN A 300 3.84 25.40 18.19
N SER A 301 4.44 24.19 18.25
CA SER A 301 4.51 23.30 17.08
C SER A 301 3.15 22.73 16.67
N ALA A 302 2.24 22.49 17.64
CA ALA A 302 0.87 22.10 17.33
C ALA A 302 0.11 23.22 16.59
N ALA A 303 0.22 24.47 17.06
CA ALA A 303 -0.36 25.62 16.37
C ALA A 303 0.24 25.81 14.97
N ALA A 304 1.57 25.62 14.83
CA ALA A 304 2.24 25.66 13.53
C ALA A 304 1.67 24.60 12.56
N MET A 305 1.47 23.37 13.02
CA MET A 305 0.89 22.31 12.19
C MET A 305 -0.55 22.62 11.80
N VAL A 306 -1.36 23.14 12.73
CA VAL A 306 -2.74 23.57 12.43
C VAL A 306 -2.75 24.66 11.36
N GLN A 307 -1.86 25.66 11.43
CA GLN A 307 -1.75 26.69 10.41
C GLN A 307 -1.31 26.13 9.06
N TYR A 308 -0.37 25.18 9.05
CA TYR A 308 0.01 24.46 7.84
C TYR A 308 -1.18 23.75 7.19
N LEU A 309 -1.96 23.04 7.97
CA LEU A 309 -3.14 22.31 7.49
C LEU A 309 -4.25 23.25 6.98
N LEU A 310 -4.32 24.46 7.52
CA LEU A 310 -5.24 25.51 7.05
C LEU A 310 -4.66 26.34 5.88
N ALA A 311 -3.51 25.93 5.32
CA ALA A 311 -2.80 26.59 4.24
C ALA A 311 -2.24 27.99 4.56
N ASP A 312 -2.16 28.38 5.85
CA ASP A 312 -1.41 29.55 6.28
C ASP A 312 0.07 29.17 6.50
N TYR A 313 0.76 28.94 5.38
CA TYR A 313 2.14 28.45 5.40
C TYR A 313 3.13 29.45 5.97
N GLN A 314 2.85 30.76 5.89
CA GLN A 314 3.73 31.79 6.43
C GLN A 314 3.71 31.79 7.97
N ASP A 315 2.52 31.78 8.59
CA ASP A 315 2.40 31.69 10.04
C ASP A 315 2.87 30.32 10.54
N ALA A 316 2.61 29.25 9.79
CA ALA A 316 3.11 27.90 10.10
C ALA A 316 4.65 27.88 10.18
N ALA A 317 5.34 28.41 9.18
CA ALA A 317 6.81 28.45 9.14
C ALA A 317 7.38 29.29 10.30
N ARG A 318 6.81 30.46 10.56
CA ARG A 318 7.21 31.34 11.67
C ARG A 318 7.05 30.65 13.03
N ARG A 319 5.87 30.08 13.30
CA ARG A 319 5.59 29.38 14.56
C ARG A 319 6.47 28.15 14.74
N ALA A 320 6.71 27.40 13.67
CA ALA A 320 7.57 26.23 13.71
C ALA A 320 9.04 26.60 14.04
N ASP A 321 9.54 27.68 13.45
CA ASP A 321 10.89 28.19 13.74
C ASP A 321 11.03 28.65 15.21
N GLU A 322 10.06 29.40 15.71
CA GLU A 322 9.97 29.77 17.12
C GLU A 322 9.95 28.52 18.03
N ALA A 323 9.16 27.49 17.67
CA ALA A 323 9.02 26.26 18.46
C ALA A 323 10.34 25.49 18.62
N VAL A 324 11.18 25.45 17.58
CA VAL A 324 12.51 24.81 17.64
C VAL A 324 13.38 25.41 18.76
N GLY A 325 13.27 26.72 19.00
CA GLY A 325 13.99 27.45 20.07
C GLY A 325 13.39 27.25 21.47
N MET A 326 12.16 26.76 21.58
CA MET A 326 11.45 26.66 22.85
C MET A 326 11.85 25.42 23.64
N LYS A 327 11.52 25.42 24.97
CA LYS A 327 11.72 24.28 25.85
C LYS A 327 10.77 23.14 25.45
N GLY A 328 11.32 21.95 25.28
CA GLY A 328 10.63 20.73 24.89
C GLY A 328 11.57 19.55 24.72
N SER A 329 11.05 18.34 24.45
CA SER A 329 11.86 17.17 24.13
C SER A 329 12.54 17.32 22.76
N ARG A 330 13.58 16.52 22.48
CA ARG A 330 14.25 16.45 21.18
C ARG A 330 13.22 16.16 20.07
N ARG A 331 12.31 15.19 20.29
CA ARG A 331 11.29 14.81 19.33
C ARG A 331 10.31 15.97 19.01
N MET A 332 9.91 16.76 20.02
CA MET A 332 9.07 17.94 19.78
C MET A 332 9.77 18.98 18.88
N LYS A 333 11.08 19.20 19.10
CA LYS A 333 11.88 20.13 18.28
C LYS A 333 12.11 19.60 16.87
N ASP A 334 12.38 18.31 16.74
CA ASP A 334 12.50 17.64 15.45
C ASP A 334 11.19 17.71 14.67
N ASN A 335 10.05 17.48 15.33
CA ASN A 335 8.72 17.65 14.72
C ASN A 335 8.45 19.09 14.29
N ALA A 336 8.81 20.08 15.10
CA ALA A 336 8.72 21.50 14.72
C ALA A 336 9.56 21.80 13.47
N ARG A 337 10.78 21.23 13.37
CA ARG A 337 11.63 21.35 12.17
C ARG A 337 10.97 20.72 10.93
N CYS A 338 10.32 19.56 11.07
CA CYS A 338 9.55 18.94 9.99
C CYS A 338 8.40 19.84 9.52
N ILE A 339 7.67 20.47 10.43
CA ILE A 339 6.58 21.40 10.08
C ILE A 339 7.11 22.62 9.35
N ARG A 340 8.24 23.19 9.80
CA ARG A 340 8.92 24.29 9.11
C ARG A 340 9.28 23.89 7.67
N LEU A 341 9.84 22.70 7.50
CA LEU A 341 10.21 22.17 6.19
C LEU A 341 8.99 22.00 5.28
N LEU A 342 7.90 21.41 5.78
CA LEU A 342 6.62 21.28 5.05
C LEU A 342 6.10 22.66 4.60
N ALA A 343 6.06 23.64 5.50
CA ALA A 343 5.54 24.97 5.20
C ALA A 343 6.39 25.73 4.17
N GLN A 344 7.72 25.69 4.30
CA GLN A 344 8.62 26.34 3.37
C GLN A 344 8.63 25.63 2.00
N ALA A 345 8.61 24.30 1.97
CA ALA A 345 8.53 23.55 0.72
C ALA A 345 7.23 23.84 -0.05
N SER A 346 6.15 24.23 0.63
CA SER A 346 4.87 24.55 -0.01
C SER A 346 4.86 25.92 -0.73
N THR A 347 5.70 26.90 -0.32
CA THR A 347 5.58 28.28 -0.79
C THR A 347 6.86 28.88 -1.38
N ALA A 348 8.04 28.47 -0.91
CA ALA A 348 9.28 29.04 -1.38
C ALA A 348 9.49 28.81 -2.89
N LYS A 349 10.07 29.79 -3.60
CA LYS A 349 10.39 29.64 -5.02
C LYS A 349 11.41 28.51 -5.21
N LEU A 350 11.12 27.59 -6.13
CA LEU A 350 12.03 26.48 -6.47
C LEU A 350 13.25 27.02 -7.21
N GLY A 351 14.38 27.15 -6.54
CA GLY A 351 15.64 27.63 -7.13
C GLY A 351 16.65 28.11 -6.09
N GLY A 352 17.92 28.22 -6.50
CA GLY A 352 19.01 28.86 -5.77
C GLY A 352 19.17 28.41 -4.31
N ASP A 353 19.21 29.38 -3.41
CA ASP A 353 19.46 29.17 -1.96
C ASP A 353 18.40 28.27 -1.31
N PHE A 354 17.16 28.32 -1.78
CA PHE A 354 16.11 27.45 -1.25
C PHE A 354 16.38 25.98 -1.54
N LEU A 355 16.78 25.62 -2.76
CA LEU A 355 17.09 24.24 -3.12
C LEU A 355 18.34 23.72 -2.41
N ALA A 356 19.33 24.56 -2.17
CA ALA A 356 20.49 24.22 -1.34
C ALA A 356 20.06 23.91 0.10
N TRP A 357 19.25 24.79 0.71
CA TRP A 357 18.70 24.59 2.04
C TRP A 357 17.82 23.31 2.09
N LEU A 358 16.96 23.10 1.09
CA LEU A 358 16.10 21.92 1.00
C LEU A 358 16.92 20.63 0.94
N THR A 359 18.05 20.65 0.22
CA THR A 359 18.98 19.51 0.16
C THR A 359 19.54 19.18 1.54
N ASP A 360 19.93 20.19 2.33
CA ASP A 360 20.45 19.97 3.67
C ASP A 360 19.37 19.43 4.64
N GLU A 361 18.12 19.89 4.48
CA GLU A 361 16.99 19.38 5.24
C GLU A 361 16.65 17.91 4.86
N PHE A 362 16.71 17.54 3.57
CA PHE A 362 16.52 16.16 3.14
C PHE A 362 17.63 15.24 3.68
N ARG A 363 18.88 15.68 3.64
CA ARG A 363 20.00 14.94 4.27
C ARG A 363 19.83 14.82 5.79
N TRP A 364 19.21 15.81 6.44
CA TRP A 364 18.86 15.70 7.85
C TRP A 364 17.75 14.66 8.07
N LEU A 365 16.71 14.63 7.22
CA LEU A 365 15.70 13.60 7.25
C LEU A 365 16.31 12.21 7.06
N ASP A 366 17.22 12.02 6.11
CA ASP A 366 17.91 10.75 5.88
C ASP A 366 18.63 10.25 7.13
N ARG A 367 19.36 11.15 7.80
CA ARG A 367 20.01 10.80 9.10
C ARG A 367 19.00 10.40 10.18
N LYS A 368 17.84 11.09 10.21
CA LYS A 368 16.78 10.79 11.16
C LYS A 368 16.07 9.48 10.87
N ILE A 369 15.85 9.18 9.60
CA ILE A 369 15.31 7.90 9.14
C ILE A 369 16.23 6.77 9.62
N GLU A 370 17.54 6.93 9.44
CA GLU A 370 18.52 5.96 9.86
C GLU A 370 18.62 5.82 11.39
N GLU A 371 18.58 6.96 12.14
CA GLU A 371 18.58 6.95 13.62
C GLU A 371 17.37 6.19 14.22
N GLU A 372 16.21 6.23 13.54
CA GLU A 372 14.97 5.58 14.00
C GLU A 372 14.69 4.26 13.27
N ARG A 373 15.61 3.78 12.43
CA ARG A 373 15.45 2.50 11.75
C ARG A 373 15.35 1.37 12.78
N ASP A 374 14.19 0.72 12.83
CA ASP A 374 13.98 -0.49 13.60
C ASP A 374 14.38 -1.70 12.74
N ASN A 375 15.37 -2.43 13.18
CA ASN A 375 15.90 -3.60 12.46
C ASN A 375 14.88 -4.73 12.25
N SER A 376 13.70 -4.66 12.85
CA SER A 376 12.75 -5.76 12.82
C SER A 376 11.67 -5.67 11.74
N GLN A 377 11.27 -4.47 11.27
CA GLN A 377 10.28 -4.30 10.18
C GLN A 377 10.11 -2.83 9.78
N ALA A 378 10.81 -2.38 8.81
CA ALA A 378 11.06 -1.00 8.56
C ALA A 378 10.16 -0.33 7.51
N TYR A 379 8.85 -0.32 7.63
CA TYR A 379 8.07 0.29 6.56
C TYR A 379 7.69 1.76 6.73
N SER A 380 7.69 2.31 7.91
CA SER A 380 7.57 3.75 8.07
C SER A 380 8.09 4.20 9.44
N ASN A 381 8.97 5.15 9.44
CA ASN A 381 9.15 6.02 10.59
C ASN A 381 8.62 7.41 10.26
N HIS A 382 8.41 8.22 11.27
CA HIS A 382 7.83 9.55 11.09
C HIS A 382 8.59 10.42 10.07
N TYR A 383 9.90 10.30 10.00
CA TYR A 383 10.72 11.12 9.08
C TYR A 383 10.62 10.62 7.64
N THR A 384 10.41 9.33 7.42
CA THR A 384 10.05 8.77 6.11
C THR A 384 8.69 9.33 5.67
N ASP A 385 7.68 9.27 6.54
CA ASP A 385 6.34 9.81 6.25
C ASP A 385 6.40 11.30 5.86
N VAL A 386 7.24 12.10 6.55
CA VAL A 386 7.44 13.52 6.24
C VAL A 386 8.11 13.71 4.89
N LYS A 387 9.16 12.94 4.60
CA LYS A 387 9.89 12.99 3.32
C LYS A 387 8.97 12.64 2.16
N GLU A 388 8.17 11.59 2.31
CA GLU A 388 7.15 11.17 1.34
C GLU A 388 6.13 12.27 1.07
N ARG A 389 5.55 12.83 2.12
CA ARG A 389 4.54 13.88 1.96
C ARG A 389 5.11 15.10 1.23
N ILE A 390 6.34 15.49 1.54
CA ILE A 390 7.01 16.58 0.84
C ILE A 390 7.26 16.23 -0.62
N ALA A 391 7.78 15.04 -0.91
CA ALA A 391 8.08 14.61 -2.27
C ALA A 391 6.81 14.50 -3.11
N TYR A 392 5.83 13.72 -2.66
CA TYR A 392 4.65 13.36 -3.46
C TYR A 392 3.54 14.42 -3.44
N ARG A 393 3.25 15.03 -2.28
CA ARG A 393 2.12 15.96 -2.16
C ARG A 393 2.51 17.44 -2.26
N VAL A 394 3.78 17.77 -2.14
CA VAL A 394 4.24 19.17 -2.21
C VAL A 394 5.11 19.42 -3.43
N LEU A 395 6.25 18.75 -3.54
CA LEU A 395 7.22 19.06 -4.60
C LEU A 395 6.80 18.53 -5.97
N ALA A 396 6.36 17.28 -6.07
CA ALA A 396 5.98 16.68 -7.34
C ALA A 396 4.89 17.47 -8.08
N PRO A 397 3.77 17.89 -7.44
CA PRO A 397 2.78 18.76 -8.08
C PRO A 397 3.35 20.13 -8.49
N ARG A 398 4.25 20.72 -7.71
CA ARG A 398 4.88 21.99 -8.02
C ARG A 398 5.80 21.90 -9.24
N TYR A 399 6.66 20.88 -9.30
CA TYR A 399 7.49 20.63 -10.48
C TYR A 399 6.66 20.31 -11.72
N ARG A 400 5.55 19.57 -11.56
CA ARG A 400 4.59 19.35 -12.64
C ARG A 400 4.02 20.67 -13.18
N SER A 401 3.63 21.59 -12.30
CA SER A 401 3.07 22.89 -12.70
C SER A 401 4.10 23.79 -13.40
N GLU A 402 5.39 23.61 -13.12
CA GLU A 402 6.51 24.27 -13.79
C GLU A 402 6.97 23.53 -15.06
N SER A 403 6.24 22.49 -15.49
CA SER A 403 6.60 21.62 -16.63
C SER A 403 7.94 20.89 -16.48
N ARG A 404 8.42 20.70 -15.24
CA ARG A 404 9.64 19.97 -14.89
C ARG A 404 9.29 18.53 -14.51
N LEU A 405 8.72 17.79 -15.50
CA LEU A 405 8.38 16.37 -15.33
C LEU A 405 9.59 15.51 -15.02
N ASP A 406 10.76 15.90 -15.49
CA ASP A 406 12.04 15.25 -15.24
C ASP A 406 12.37 15.17 -13.72
N VAL A 407 12.28 16.28 -13.02
CA VAL A 407 12.51 16.32 -11.57
C VAL A 407 11.38 15.65 -10.82
N MET A 408 10.13 15.81 -11.28
CA MET A 408 8.98 15.11 -10.71
C MET A 408 9.18 13.59 -10.73
N PHE A 409 9.53 13.01 -11.88
CA PHE A 409 9.81 11.57 -11.98
C PHE A 409 10.98 11.15 -11.10
N ALA A 410 12.03 11.97 -11.02
CA ALA A 410 13.17 11.68 -10.17
C ALA A 410 12.81 11.69 -8.67
N LEU A 411 11.88 12.53 -8.23
CA LEU A 411 11.35 12.52 -6.86
C LEU A 411 10.65 11.19 -6.54
N TYR A 412 9.81 10.69 -7.46
CA TYR A 412 9.18 9.39 -7.31
C TYR A 412 10.23 8.26 -7.24
N GLY A 413 11.22 8.29 -8.13
CA GLY A 413 12.29 7.29 -8.14
C GLY A 413 13.16 7.30 -6.89
N MET A 414 13.49 8.48 -6.36
CA MET A 414 14.20 8.63 -5.10
C MET A 414 13.41 8.03 -3.92
N MET A 415 12.11 8.25 -3.89
CA MET A 415 11.28 7.75 -2.79
C MET A 415 11.08 6.24 -2.86
N GLU A 416 10.95 5.68 -4.06
CA GLU A 416 10.82 4.26 -4.26
C GLU A 416 12.08 3.50 -3.82
N GLU A 417 13.25 3.99 -4.15
CA GLU A 417 14.53 3.42 -3.71
C GLU A 417 14.67 3.45 -2.18
N ASN A 418 14.23 4.56 -1.55
CA ASN A 418 14.22 4.66 -0.09
C ASN A 418 13.21 3.73 0.59
N GLN A 419 12.06 3.48 -0.06
CA GLN A 419 11.04 2.56 0.48
C GLN A 419 11.45 1.10 0.35
N LEU A 420 12.16 0.76 -0.71
CA LEU A 420 12.65 -0.59 -0.93
C LEU A 420 13.60 -1.05 0.16
N GLY A 421 14.28 -0.13 0.89
CA GLY A 421 14.92 -0.35 2.19
C GLY A 421 15.72 -1.65 2.37
N PHE A 422 16.01 -2.34 1.28
CA PHE A 422 16.76 -3.58 1.26
C PHE A 422 18.27 -3.30 1.22
N GLU A 423 18.69 -2.36 2.04
CA GLU A 423 20.07 -2.27 2.35
C GLU A 423 20.48 -3.38 3.30
N THR A 424 21.00 -4.41 2.76
CA THR A 424 22.02 -5.15 3.44
C THR A 424 23.33 -4.40 3.21
N GLU A 425 23.78 -3.65 4.21
CA GLU A 425 25.15 -3.12 4.31
C GLU A 425 25.56 -2.02 3.29
N GLY A 426 24.67 -1.06 2.96
CA GLY A 426 25.05 0.11 2.13
C GLY A 426 25.46 -0.25 0.71
N LYS A 427 25.08 -1.40 0.19
CA LYS A 427 25.23 -1.79 -1.20
C LYS A 427 23.91 -1.60 -1.92
N HIS A 428 23.97 -0.85 -3.00
CA HIS A 428 22.89 -0.79 -3.99
C HIS A 428 22.64 -2.21 -4.51
N VAL A 429 21.59 -2.85 -4.02
CA VAL A 429 21.18 -4.17 -4.51
C VAL A 429 20.36 -3.92 -5.77
N GLU A 430 20.83 -4.37 -6.91
CA GLU A 430 19.99 -4.39 -8.11
C GLU A 430 18.69 -5.12 -7.76
N PRO A 431 17.52 -4.53 -8.07
CA PRO A 431 16.25 -5.18 -7.83
C PRO A 431 16.28 -6.57 -8.46
N ASP A 432 16.09 -7.59 -7.67
CA ASP A 432 15.93 -8.93 -8.18
C ASP A 432 14.55 -9.02 -8.84
N PHE A 433 14.51 -8.83 -10.16
CA PHE A 433 13.30 -9.07 -10.95
C PHE A 433 12.93 -10.56 -10.99
N THR A 434 13.69 -11.39 -10.29
CA THR A 434 13.39 -12.80 -10.17
C THR A 434 12.31 -13.01 -9.11
N TRP A 435 11.21 -13.64 -9.52
CA TRP A 435 10.21 -14.12 -8.59
C TRP A 435 10.82 -15.14 -7.62
N GLN A 436 10.85 -14.81 -6.33
CA GLN A 436 11.26 -15.73 -5.28
C GLN A 436 10.14 -15.79 -4.25
N GLY A 437 9.39 -16.88 -4.25
CA GLY A 437 8.41 -17.19 -3.20
C GLY A 437 7.07 -17.69 -3.72
N ASP A 438 6.30 -18.26 -2.82
CA ASP A 438 5.09 -19.03 -3.05
C ASP A 438 3.84 -18.19 -3.41
N TRP A 439 3.98 -16.88 -3.66
CA TRP A 439 2.87 -15.99 -3.99
C TRP A 439 3.10 -15.15 -5.24
N PRO A 440 2.10 -15.05 -6.15
CA PRO A 440 2.20 -14.26 -7.38
C PRO A 440 2.31 -12.74 -7.16
N TRP A 441 2.35 -12.30 -5.94
CA TRP A 441 2.47 -10.89 -5.50
C TRP A 441 3.91 -10.48 -5.18
N ASN A 442 4.89 -11.36 -5.36
CA ASN A 442 6.27 -10.98 -5.21
C ASN A 442 6.61 -9.95 -6.27
N ARG A 443 7.00 -8.82 -5.77
CA ARG A 443 7.25 -7.56 -6.41
C ARG A 443 8.04 -7.74 -7.70
N ASP A 444 7.32 -7.72 -8.78
CA ASP A 444 7.91 -7.29 -10.02
C ASP A 444 8.16 -5.80 -9.88
N TYR A 445 9.43 -5.45 -9.76
CA TYR A 445 9.87 -4.07 -9.64
C TYR A 445 9.37 -3.19 -10.79
N THR A 446 9.03 -3.81 -11.92
CA THR A 446 8.56 -3.11 -13.12
C THR A 446 7.07 -2.82 -13.11
N ALA A 447 6.23 -3.51 -12.31
CA ALA A 447 4.78 -3.47 -12.50
C ALA A 447 3.96 -3.01 -11.28
N TRP A 448 4.55 -2.82 -10.11
CA TRP A 448 3.77 -2.70 -8.86
C TRP A 448 4.23 -1.61 -7.90
N ASN A 449 5.11 -0.71 -8.32
CA ASN A 449 5.50 0.42 -7.52
C ASN A 449 4.97 1.74 -8.08
N GLU A 450 4.92 2.76 -7.24
CA GLU A 450 4.37 4.06 -7.59
C GLU A 450 5.23 4.78 -8.64
N TYR A 451 6.53 4.62 -8.58
CA TYR A 451 7.47 5.16 -9.56
C TYR A 451 7.20 4.59 -10.95
N PHE A 452 7.09 3.26 -11.03
CA PHE A 452 6.75 2.59 -12.28
C PHE A 452 5.39 3.04 -12.82
N ALA A 453 4.37 3.15 -11.95
CA ALA A 453 3.03 3.58 -12.34
C ALA A 453 3.07 4.96 -13.01
N VAL A 454 3.77 5.92 -12.40
CA VAL A 454 3.91 7.28 -12.94
C VAL A 454 4.67 7.30 -14.26
N LEU A 455 5.73 6.49 -14.40
CA LEU A 455 6.49 6.39 -15.65
C LEU A 455 5.69 5.70 -16.75
N SER A 456 4.98 4.61 -16.43
CA SER A 456 4.21 3.85 -17.41
C SER A 456 3.03 4.62 -17.99
N ASP A 457 2.55 5.64 -17.28
CA ASP A 457 1.48 6.53 -17.75
C ASP A 457 2.01 7.75 -18.54
N ALA A 458 3.32 7.97 -18.51
CA ALA A 458 3.91 9.12 -19.18
C ALA A 458 4.02 8.91 -20.70
N PRO A 459 3.93 9.99 -21.52
CA PRO A 459 4.25 9.94 -22.94
C PRO A 459 5.69 9.48 -23.17
N ALA A 460 5.94 8.71 -24.24
CA ALA A 460 7.24 8.17 -24.54
C ALA A 460 8.33 9.24 -24.68
N ASP A 461 8.03 10.38 -25.33
CA ASP A 461 8.98 11.50 -25.46
C ASP A 461 9.35 12.12 -24.10
N SER A 462 8.41 12.17 -23.15
CA SER A 462 8.68 12.64 -21.80
C SER A 462 9.62 11.70 -21.04
N LEU A 463 9.44 10.38 -21.21
CA LEU A 463 10.35 9.40 -20.64
C LEU A 463 11.73 9.44 -21.26
N ALA A 464 11.83 9.64 -22.58
CA ALA A 464 13.10 9.80 -23.29
C ALA A 464 13.85 11.04 -22.79
N ALA A 465 13.15 12.15 -22.61
CA ALA A 465 13.68 13.38 -22.02
C ALA A 465 14.12 13.16 -20.56
N TYR A 466 13.31 12.45 -19.78
CA TYR A 466 13.65 12.10 -18.41
C TYR A 466 14.90 11.21 -18.31
N TYR A 467 15.03 10.20 -19.13
CA TYR A 467 16.23 9.36 -19.14
C TYR A 467 17.47 10.16 -19.54
N SER A 468 17.34 11.05 -20.52
CA SER A 468 18.40 12.01 -20.87
C SER A 468 18.75 12.92 -19.71
N TYR A 469 17.75 13.41 -18.96
CA TYR A 469 17.97 14.16 -17.72
C TYR A 469 18.74 13.32 -16.71
N LEU A 470 18.32 12.09 -16.38
CA LEU A 470 19.02 11.24 -15.39
C LEU A 470 20.49 11.03 -15.70
N THR A 471 20.84 10.85 -16.97
CA THR A 471 22.22 10.58 -17.43
C THR A 471 23.07 11.84 -17.64
N SER A 472 22.48 13.04 -17.60
CA SER A 472 23.20 14.31 -17.76
C SER A 472 23.76 14.82 -16.42
N ALA A 473 24.82 15.62 -16.47
CA ALA A 473 25.35 16.32 -15.30
C ALA A 473 24.33 17.33 -14.76
N LYS A 474 24.18 17.39 -13.43
CA LYS A 474 23.32 18.35 -12.74
C LYS A 474 24.12 19.51 -12.21
N THR A 475 23.63 20.71 -12.44
CA THR A 475 24.19 21.95 -11.89
C THR A 475 23.54 22.34 -10.57
N ASP A 476 22.27 21.96 -10.37
CA ASP A 476 21.54 22.21 -9.14
C ASP A 476 21.83 21.11 -8.10
N VAL A 477 22.06 21.52 -6.86
CA VAL A 477 22.45 20.61 -5.77
C VAL A 477 21.30 19.67 -5.37
N PHE A 478 20.06 20.17 -5.40
CA PHE A 478 18.89 19.35 -5.06
C PHE A 478 18.59 18.34 -6.18
N GLU A 479 18.63 18.78 -7.44
CA GLU A 479 18.45 17.88 -8.57
C GLU A 479 19.53 16.79 -8.60
N HIS A 480 20.77 17.13 -8.25
CA HIS A 480 21.84 16.14 -8.11
C HIS A 480 21.55 15.17 -6.98
N TYR A 481 21.15 15.66 -5.80
CA TYR A 481 20.79 14.84 -4.65
C TYR A 481 19.65 13.89 -4.96
N VAL A 482 18.61 14.33 -5.68
CA VAL A 482 17.47 13.48 -6.07
C VAL A 482 17.90 12.45 -7.11
N ALA A 483 18.51 12.89 -8.23
CA ALA A 483 18.81 12.03 -9.36
C ALA A 483 19.79 10.89 -9.03
N GLN A 484 20.76 11.11 -8.12
CA GLN A 484 21.71 10.06 -7.73
C GLN A 484 21.08 8.92 -6.90
N GLN A 485 19.89 9.13 -6.35
CA GLN A 485 19.15 8.13 -5.57
C GLN A 485 18.13 7.37 -6.40
N VAL A 486 18.02 7.67 -7.69
CA VAL A 486 17.12 6.99 -8.61
C VAL A 486 17.81 5.77 -9.21
N TYR A 487 17.06 4.72 -9.45
CA TYR A 487 17.53 3.52 -10.14
C TYR A 487 18.17 3.84 -11.49
N GLN A 488 19.38 3.33 -11.76
CA GLN A 488 20.23 3.76 -12.89
C GLN A 488 20.37 2.71 -14.01
N ASN A 489 19.58 1.61 -13.99
CA ASN A 489 19.74 0.55 -15.00
C ASN A 489 19.31 1.03 -16.39
N LYS A 490 20.25 1.07 -17.33
CA LYS A 490 20.02 1.52 -18.71
C LYS A 490 19.03 0.65 -19.47
N ASP A 491 19.03 -0.66 -19.22
CA ASP A 491 18.16 -1.61 -19.93
C ASP A 491 16.70 -1.40 -19.49
N TYR A 492 16.48 -1.13 -18.21
CA TYR A 492 15.16 -0.78 -17.66
C TYR A 492 14.53 0.41 -18.40
N TYR A 493 15.26 1.53 -18.50
CA TYR A 493 14.72 2.72 -19.17
C TYR A 493 14.56 2.54 -20.67
N ASN A 494 15.51 1.90 -21.34
CA ASN A 494 15.40 1.66 -22.78
C ASN A 494 14.21 0.72 -23.09
N ASP A 495 13.98 -0.33 -22.31
CA ASP A 495 12.84 -1.22 -22.49
C ASP A 495 11.51 -0.49 -22.22
N LEU A 496 11.44 0.30 -21.13
CA LEU A 496 10.24 1.07 -20.79
C LEU A 496 9.90 2.11 -21.86
N ILE A 497 10.87 2.93 -22.29
CA ILE A 497 10.67 3.95 -23.34
C ILE A 497 10.24 3.30 -24.64
N GLY A 498 10.91 2.21 -25.04
CA GLY A 498 10.54 1.47 -26.24
C GLY A 498 9.13 0.90 -26.17
N THR A 499 8.73 0.37 -25.02
CA THR A 499 7.38 -0.16 -24.80
C THR A 499 6.33 0.95 -24.91
N ARG A 500 6.60 2.13 -24.34
CA ARG A 500 5.70 3.28 -24.48
C ARG A 500 5.58 3.74 -25.94
N TYR A 501 6.68 3.77 -26.70
CA TYR A 501 6.61 4.08 -28.14
C TYR A 501 5.80 3.03 -28.91
N ILE A 502 5.89 1.71 -28.58
CA ILE A 502 4.99 0.73 -29.21
C ILE A 502 3.54 1.09 -28.87
N ALA A 503 3.22 1.34 -27.61
CA ALA A 503 1.86 1.68 -27.17
C ALA A 503 1.29 2.91 -27.90
N GLU A 504 2.14 3.85 -28.29
CA GLU A 504 1.80 5.02 -29.12
C GLU A 504 1.76 4.72 -30.64
N GLY A 505 2.09 3.50 -31.07
CA GLY A 505 2.17 3.10 -32.48
C GLY A 505 3.42 3.59 -33.22
N ARG A 506 4.43 4.07 -32.51
CA ARG A 506 5.70 4.65 -33.04
C ARG A 506 6.81 3.60 -33.09
N PHE A 507 6.66 2.60 -33.95
CA PHE A 507 7.55 1.43 -34.00
C PHE A 507 8.99 1.75 -34.36
N SER A 508 9.25 2.77 -35.21
CA SER A 508 10.61 3.19 -35.56
C SER A 508 11.35 3.79 -34.37
N ASP A 509 10.65 4.62 -33.59
CA ASP A 509 11.24 5.22 -32.39
C ASP A 509 11.48 4.15 -31.32
N ALA A 510 10.51 3.25 -31.11
CA ALA A 510 10.63 2.11 -30.20
C ALA A 510 11.87 1.26 -30.48
N LEU A 511 12.12 0.95 -31.75
CA LEU A 511 13.24 0.13 -32.20
C LEU A 511 14.59 0.74 -31.77
N THR A 512 14.73 2.07 -31.85
CA THR A 512 15.95 2.79 -31.43
C THR A 512 16.32 2.53 -29.97
N TYR A 513 15.33 2.34 -29.11
CA TYR A 513 15.56 2.05 -27.69
C TYR A 513 15.75 0.56 -27.44
N PHE A 514 14.93 -0.29 -28.02
CA PHE A 514 15.06 -1.73 -27.80
C PHE A 514 16.38 -2.32 -28.29
N GLU A 515 16.99 -1.77 -29.33
CA GLU A 515 18.31 -2.21 -29.81
C GLU A 515 19.44 -1.95 -28.79
N ARG A 516 19.17 -1.15 -27.76
CA ARG A 516 20.11 -0.88 -26.66
C ARG A 516 19.89 -1.80 -25.44
N VAL A 517 18.80 -2.58 -25.44
CA VAL A 517 18.47 -3.50 -24.34
C VAL A 517 19.28 -4.78 -24.51
N SER A 518 20.01 -5.18 -23.46
CA SER A 518 20.79 -6.40 -23.47
C SER A 518 19.90 -7.65 -23.38
N LEU A 519 20.31 -8.74 -24.01
CA LEU A 519 19.57 -10.01 -23.90
C LEU A 519 19.60 -10.58 -22.49
N ASP A 520 20.63 -10.28 -21.70
CA ASP A 520 20.78 -10.73 -20.30
C ASP A 520 19.80 -10.02 -19.36
N TYR A 521 19.21 -8.90 -19.79
CA TYR A 521 18.17 -8.21 -19.03
C TYR A 521 16.81 -8.90 -19.15
N LEU A 522 16.48 -9.44 -20.33
CA LEU A 522 15.14 -9.98 -20.61
C LEU A 522 14.68 -11.08 -19.65
N PRO A 523 15.54 -12.06 -19.25
CA PRO A 523 15.14 -13.10 -18.30
C PRO A 523 14.77 -12.56 -16.90
N LYS A 524 15.22 -11.35 -16.56
CA LYS A 524 14.94 -10.72 -15.28
C LYS A 524 13.52 -10.16 -15.21
N GLN A 525 12.85 -9.98 -16.33
CA GLN A 525 11.50 -9.43 -16.40
C GLN A 525 10.45 -10.51 -16.14
N ASN A 526 9.35 -10.14 -15.47
CA ASN A 526 8.17 -11.02 -15.25
C ASN A 526 7.52 -11.47 -16.57
N ILE A 527 7.65 -10.67 -17.63
CA ILE A 527 7.12 -10.95 -18.97
C ILE A 527 8.01 -11.91 -19.80
N SER A 528 9.17 -12.32 -19.27
CA SER A 528 10.15 -13.13 -19.99
C SER A 528 9.61 -14.45 -20.54
N TRP A 529 8.76 -15.13 -19.74
CA TRP A 529 8.13 -16.37 -20.17
C TRP A 529 7.21 -16.14 -21.39
N TYR A 530 6.43 -15.07 -21.36
CA TYR A 530 5.53 -14.71 -22.46
C TYR A 530 6.33 -14.39 -23.73
N MET A 531 7.41 -13.63 -23.60
CA MET A 531 8.30 -13.32 -24.74
C MET A 531 8.92 -14.57 -25.37
N ALA A 532 9.25 -15.58 -24.57
CA ALA A 532 9.86 -16.80 -25.05
C ALA A 532 8.86 -17.80 -25.66
N ASN A 533 7.59 -17.75 -25.28
CA ASN A 533 6.62 -18.82 -25.54
C ASN A 533 5.38 -18.39 -26.31
N ARG A 534 5.23 -17.11 -26.65
CA ARG A 534 4.09 -16.60 -27.41
C ARG A 534 4.49 -15.97 -28.73
N SER A 535 3.60 -16.05 -29.70
CA SER A 535 3.74 -15.44 -31.01
C SER A 535 2.63 -14.48 -31.31
N TYR A 536 2.97 -13.29 -31.78
CA TYR A 536 2.01 -12.28 -32.24
C TYR A 536 1.47 -12.54 -33.64
N THR A 537 1.95 -13.60 -34.34
CA THR A 537 1.48 -14.05 -35.65
C THR A 537 0.54 -15.24 -35.57
N VAL A 538 0.02 -15.56 -34.39
CA VAL A 538 -0.98 -16.61 -34.18
C VAL A 538 -2.33 -15.94 -33.92
N PRO A 539 -3.33 -16.12 -34.79
CA PRO A 539 -4.61 -15.42 -34.65
C PRO A 539 -5.35 -15.83 -33.39
N ARG A 540 -5.55 -14.86 -32.47
CA ARG A 540 -6.15 -15.06 -31.16
C ARG A 540 -7.57 -15.63 -31.22
N TRP A 541 -8.30 -15.31 -32.27
CA TRP A 541 -9.67 -15.77 -32.49
C TRP A 541 -9.78 -17.24 -32.86
N PHE A 542 -8.70 -17.84 -33.36
CA PHE A 542 -8.67 -19.30 -33.59
C PHE A 542 -7.87 -20.04 -32.50
N VAL A 543 -6.78 -19.47 -32.01
CA VAL A 543 -5.87 -20.14 -31.07
C VAL A 543 -5.54 -19.24 -29.89
N ARG A 544 -5.90 -19.69 -28.70
CA ARG A 544 -5.50 -19.05 -27.45
C ARG A 544 -4.19 -19.62 -26.93
N GLN A 545 -3.17 -18.78 -26.81
CA GLN A 545 -1.86 -19.18 -26.32
C GLN A 545 -1.83 -19.11 -24.79
N LEU A 546 -2.34 -20.15 -24.13
CA LEU A 546 -2.36 -20.24 -22.67
C LEU A 546 -1.02 -20.78 -22.13
N PRO A 547 -0.62 -20.42 -20.90
CA PRO A 547 0.42 -21.16 -20.20
C PRO A 547 0.01 -22.61 -19.99
N ASN A 548 1.00 -23.50 -19.86
CA ASN A 548 0.73 -24.90 -19.55
C ASN A 548 0.10 -24.97 -18.13
N MET A 549 -1.15 -25.42 -18.06
CA MET A 549 -1.91 -25.53 -16.80
C MET A 549 -1.33 -26.54 -15.80
N ALA A 550 -0.36 -27.36 -16.21
CA ALA A 550 0.34 -28.26 -15.30
C ALA A 550 1.38 -27.55 -14.41
N GLU A 551 1.74 -26.33 -14.73
CA GLU A 551 2.60 -25.48 -13.92
C GLU A 551 1.70 -24.64 -13.01
N THR A 552 1.51 -25.09 -11.77
CA THR A 552 0.59 -24.48 -10.79
C THR A 552 1.04 -23.10 -10.27
N ASP A 553 2.26 -22.69 -10.57
CA ASP A 553 2.90 -21.52 -9.98
C ASP A 553 3.01 -20.30 -10.94
N GLY A 554 2.19 -20.28 -11.97
CA GLY A 554 2.25 -19.28 -13.04
C GLY A 554 3.38 -19.54 -14.04
N PRO A 555 3.46 -18.74 -15.12
CA PRO A 555 4.53 -18.90 -16.10
C PRO A 555 5.87 -18.57 -15.44
N GLY A 556 6.70 -19.59 -15.24
CA GLY A 556 8.04 -19.45 -14.71
C GLY A 556 8.92 -18.55 -15.60
N LYS A 557 10.17 -18.33 -15.18
CA LYS A 557 11.13 -17.60 -15.97
C LYS A 557 11.51 -18.38 -17.21
N ALA A 558 11.74 -17.66 -18.28
CA ALA A 558 12.35 -18.20 -19.49
C ALA A 558 13.45 -17.26 -19.97
N THR A 559 14.43 -17.83 -20.68
CA THR A 559 15.45 -17.04 -21.35
C THR A 559 15.03 -16.86 -22.82
N PRO A 560 14.51 -15.68 -23.21
CA PRO A 560 14.19 -15.39 -24.60
C PRO A 560 15.46 -15.49 -25.46
N ARG A 561 15.34 -16.09 -26.62
CA ARG A 561 16.49 -16.21 -27.59
C ARG A 561 16.73 -14.90 -28.33
N GLU A 562 15.73 -14.07 -28.42
CA GLU A 562 15.72 -12.77 -29.08
C GLU A 562 14.79 -11.82 -28.33
N ASN A 563 14.97 -10.51 -28.51
CA ASN A 563 14.01 -9.54 -28.02
C ASN A 563 12.79 -9.51 -28.94
N LEU A 564 11.66 -10.08 -28.49
CA LEU A 564 10.44 -10.16 -29.28
C LEU A 564 9.86 -8.76 -29.62
N LYS A 565 10.11 -7.75 -28.78
CA LYS A 565 9.68 -6.36 -29.04
C LYS A 565 10.46 -5.77 -30.24
N VAL A 566 11.77 -6.07 -30.37
CA VAL A 566 12.58 -5.69 -31.57
C VAL A 566 12.01 -6.34 -32.82
N LYS A 567 11.74 -7.64 -32.76
CA LYS A 567 11.20 -8.39 -33.89
C LYS A 567 9.84 -7.86 -34.31
N TYR A 568 8.95 -7.61 -33.34
CA TYR A 568 7.64 -7.04 -33.57
C TYR A 568 7.72 -5.68 -34.26
N CYS A 569 8.56 -4.76 -33.76
CA CYS A 569 8.72 -3.44 -34.39
C CYS A 569 9.20 -3.54 -35.85
N LYS A 570 10.19 -4.39 -36.11
CA LYS A 570 10.72 -4.60 -37.50
C LYS A 570 9.64 -5.16 -38.43
N ASP A 571 8.89 -6.15 -37.94
CA ASP A 571 7.80 -6.77 -38.72
C ASP A 571 6.67 -5.77 -39.00
N MET A 572 6.25 -5.00 -37.97
CA MET A 572 5.21 -3.97 -38.13
C MET A 572 5.61 -2.89 -39.14
N LEU A 573 6.83 -2.39 -39.10
CA LEU A 573 7.34 -1.39 -40.07
C LEU A 573 7.33 -1.95 -41.49
N GLN A 574 7.80 -3.19 -41.68
CA GLN A 574 7.79 -3.85 -42.96
C GLN A 574 6.36 -4.06 -43.48
N MET A 575 5.51 -4.62 -42.67
CA MET A 575 4.10 -4.92 -43.04
C MET A 575 3.31 -3.67 -43.36
N GLN A 576 3.44 -2.62 -42.54
CA GLN A 576 2.80 -1.33 -42.80
C GLN A 576 3.26 -0.73 -44.14
N SER A 577 4.56 -0.80 -44.44
CA SER A 577 5.11 -0.32 -45.71
C SER A 577 4.53 -1.10 -46.89
N GLN A 578 4.45 -2.44 -46.81
CA GLN A 578 3.88 -3.28 -47.84
C GLN A 578 2.38 -2.99 -48.03
N TYR A 579 1.62 -2.87 -46.95
CA TYR A 579 0.19 -2.55 -46.99
C TYR A 579 -0.07 -1.18 -47.65
N ASN A 580 0.71 -0.18 -47.27
CA ASN A 580 0.54 1.17 -47.82
C ASN A 580 0.88 1.28 -49.32
N LEU A 581 1.79 0.42 -49.80
CA LEU A 581 2.23 0.36 -51.20
C LEU A 581 1.35 -0.58 -52.05
N ALA A 582 0.60 -1.49 -51.44
CA ALA A 582 -0.22 -2.45 -52.13
C ALA A 582 -1.44 -1.75 -52.80
N PRO A 583 -1.73 -2.04 -54.07
CA PRO A 583 -2.97 -1.58 -54.72
C PRO A 583 -4.18 -2.24 -54.06
N GLU A 584 -5.35 -1.61 -54.21
CA GLU A 584 -6.62 -2.21 -53.77
C GLU A 584 -6.83 -3.58 -54.41
N GLY A 585 -7.33 -4.53 -53.63
CA GLY A 585 -7.60 -5.91 -54.04
C GLY A 585 -6.98 -6.96 -53.10
N GLU A 586 -7.05 -8.21 -53.53
CA GLU A 586 -6.73 -9.40 -52.73
C GLU A 586 -5.40 -9.29 -51.95
N GLN A 587 -4.34 -8.81 -52.60
CA GLN A 587 -3.02 -8.71 -51.93
C GLN A 587 -3.03 -7.72 -50.77
N ARG A 588 -3.77 -6.60 -50.93
CA ARG A 588 -3.93 -5.61 -49.85
C ARG A 588 -4.80 -6.16 -48.72
N ASP A 589 -5.85 -6.91 -49.05
CA ASP A 589 -6.73 -7.53 -48.06
C ASP A 589 -6.00 -8.55 -47.19
N ILE A 590 -5.11 -9.37 -47.80
CA ILE A 590 -4.25 -10.31 -47.08
C ILE A 590 -3.32 -9.56 -46.10
N LEU A 591 -2.74 -8.45 -46.54
CA LEU A 591 -1.87 -7.63 -45.68
C LEU A 591 -2.67 -6.93 -44.57
N ALA A 592 -3.88 -6.48 -44.84
CA ALA A 592 -4.78 -5.92 -43.85
C ALA A 592 -5.11 -6.95 -42.76
N TYR A 593 -5.48 -8.16 -43.15
CA TYR A 593 -5.75 -9.25 -42.21
C TYR A 593 -4.50 -9.58 -41.34
N ALA A 594 -3.34 -9.71 -41.97
CA ALA A 594 -2.10 -10.02 -41.25
C ALA A 594 -1.67 -8.88 -40.29
N LEU A 595 -1.91 -7.62 -40.64
CA LEU A 595 -1.70 -6.48 -39.74
C LEU A 595 -2.71 -6.48 -38.59
N ALA A 596 -3.98 -6.79 -38.87
CA ALA A 596 -5.02 -6.86 -37.86
C ALA A 596 -4.69 -7.89 -36.77
N GLU A 597 -4.21 -9.06 -37.18
CA GLU A 597 -3.73 -10.10 -36.28
C GLU A 597 -2.66 -9.56 -35.31
N ARG A 598 -1.64 -8.89 -35.83
CA ARG A 598 -0.53 -8.32 -35.04
C ARG A 598 -0.97 -7.24 -34.11
N TYR A 599 -1.84 -6.34 -34.57
CA TYR A 599 -2.41 -5.29 -33.71
C TYR A 599 -3.25 -5.90 -32.59
N TYR A 600 -4.14 -6.85 -32.91
CA TYR A 600 -4.98 -7.47 -31.89
C TYR A 600 -4.17 -8.24 -30.86
N GLN A 601 -3.14 -9.00 -31.29
CA GLN A 601 -2.27 -9.74 -30.40
C GLN A 601 -1.49 -8.84 -29.42
N ALA A 602 -1.11 -7.64 -29.84
CA ALA A 602 -0.42 -6.66 -29.00
C ALA A 602 -1.37 -5.80 -28.15
N SER A 603 -2.68 -5.88 -28.38
CA SER A 603 -3.69 -5.17 -27.57
C SER A 603 -3.84 -5.80 -26.17
N CYS A 604 -4.54 -5.11 -25.27
CA CYS A 604 -4.91 -5.64 -23.94
C CYS A 604 -5.76 -6.94 -24.01
N TYR A 605 -6.42 -7.20 -25.15
CA TYR A 605 -7.19 -8.43 -25.37
C TYR A 605 -6.37 -9.58 -25.94
N GLY A 606 -5.20 -9.30 -26.50
CA GLY A 606 -4.35 -10.29 -27.14
C GLY A 606 -3.55 -11.15 -26.17
N ASP A 607 -2.87 -12.19 -26.72
CA ASP A 607 -1.98 -13.04 -25.94
C ASP A 607 -0.57 -12.43 -25.78
N CYS A 608 -0.22 -11.47 -26.63
CA CYS A 608 1.05 -10.75 -26.63
C CYS A 608 0.93 -9.31 -26.09
N TRP A 609 -0.01 -9.08 -25.16
CA TRP A 609 -0.23 -7.80 -24.48
C TRP A 609 1.06 -7.19 -23.89
N PHE A 610 2.04 -8.02 -23.53
CA PHE A 610 3.34 -7.61 -22.99
C PHE A 610 4.22 -6.83 -23.99
N LEU A 611 3.82 -6.76 -25.27
CA LEU A 611 4.46 -5.88 -26.25
C LEU A 611 4.21 -4.40 -25.96
N THR A 612 3.07 -4.08 -25.35
CA THR A 612 2.61 -2.72 -25.05
C THR A 612 2.53 -2.41 -23.56
N HIS A 613 2.47 -3.44 -22.68
CA HIS A 613 2.28 -3.31 -21.24
C HIS A 613 3.16 -4.30 -20.46
N TYR A 614 3.28 -4.10 -19.16
CA TYR A 614 4.02 -5.01 -18.26
C TYR A 614 3.11 -5.84 -17.36
N ALA A 615 1.85 -5.49 -17.27
CA ALA A 615 0.82 -6.23 -16.57
C ALA A 615 -0.47 -6.22 -17.38
N LYS A 616 -1.37 -7.15 -17.09
CA LYS A 616 -2.68 -7.24 -17.72
C LYS A 616 -3.77 -7.24 -16.65
N SER A 617 -4.75 -6.36 -16.83
CA SER A 617 -5.97 -6.32 -16.05
C SER A 617 -7.18 -6.67 -16.94
N VAL A 618 -8.25 -7.14 -16.34
CA VAL A 618 -9.52 -7.37 -17.04
C VAL A 618 -10.21 -6.06 -17.45
N ASN A 619 -9.80 -4.95 -16.85
CA ASN A 619 -10.33 -3.61 -17.11
C ASN A 619 -9.40 -2.76 -17.96
N ASP A 620 -8.32 -3.33 -18.52
CA ASP A 620 -7.40 -2.59 -19.36
C ASP A 620 -8.08 -2.08 -20.63
N SER A 621 -7.80 -0.83 -20.94
CA SER A 621 -8.20 -0.16 -22.17
C SER A 621 -7.04 0.73 -22.64
N ALA A 622 -7.07 1.19 -23.89
CA ALA A 622 -6.08 2.15 -24.36
C ALA A 622 -6.12 3.43 -23.50
N ARG A 623 -4.97 3.88 -23.03
CA ARG A 623 -4.82 5.08 -22.21
C ARG A 623 -4.76 6.32 -23.11
N THR A 624 -4.95 7.51 -22.52
CA THR A 624 -4.82 8.76 -23.27
C THR A 624 -3.43 8.86 -23.92
N GLY A 625 -3.40 9.10 -25.23
CA GLY A 625 -2.17 9.19 -26.02
C GLY A 625 -1.67 7.86 -26.59
N GLU A 626 -2.26 6.73 -26.20
CA GLU A 626 -1.97 5.43 -26.79
C GLU A 626 -2.79 5.18 -28.05
N LEU A 627 -2.24 4.38 -28.96
CA LEU A 627 -2.98 3.84 -30.09
C LEU A 627 -3.92 2.74 -29.56
N ASP A 628 -5.18 2.82 -29.92
CA ASP A 628 -6.10 1.71 -29.66
C ASP A 628 -5.83 0.56 -30.65
N PHE A 629 -5.01 -0.38 -30.21
CA PHE A 629 -4.59 -1.54 -31.01
C PHE A 629 -5.76 -2.45 -31.37
N ALA A 630 -6.74 -2.60 -30.48
CA ALA A 630 -7.94 -3.41 -30.76
C ALA A 630 -8.82 -2.73 -31.80
N GLN A 631 -9.04 -1.43 -31.69
CA GLN A 631 -9.79 -0.65 -32.68
C GLN A 631 -9.09 -0.68 -34.03
N LYS A 632 -7.76 -0.52 -34.06
CA LYS A 632 -6.98 -0.59 -35.31
C LYS A 632 -7.07 -1.95 -35.99
N ALA A 633 -7.03 -3.03 -35.21
CA ALA A 633 -7.24 -4.37 -35.71
C ALA A 633 -8.65 -4.52 -36.32
N HIS A 634 -9.66 -3.99 -35.61
CA HIS A 634 -11.05 -4.06 -36.06
C HIS A 634 -11.28 -3.32 -37.40
N GLU A 635 -10.68 -2.14 -37.59
CA GLU A 635 -10.71 -1.40 -38.84
C GLU A 635 -10.14 -2.23 -40.01
N LEU A 636 -8.98 -2.84 -39.82
CA LEU A 636 -8.31 -3.65 -40.82
C LEU A 636 -9.06 -4.97 -41.12
N LEU A 637 -9.69 -5.57 -40.12
CA LEU A 637 -10.58 -6.72 -40.30
C LEU A 637 -11.85 -6.35 -41.09
N ALA A 638 -12.40 -5.16 -40.85
CA ALA A 638 -13.54 -4.69 -41.60
C ALA A 638 -13.20 -4.49 -43.10
N GLU A 639 -11.97 -4.00 -43.41
CA GLU A 639 -11.47 -3.91 -44.78
C GLU A 639 -11.31 -5.29 -45.39
N SER A 640 -10.57 -6.18 -44.77
CA SER A 640 -10.27 -7.53 -45.29
C SER A 640 -11.50 -8.45 -45.36
N SER A 641 -12.56 -8.15 -44.59
CA SER A 641 -13.84 -8.89 -44.67
C SER A 641 -14.60 -8.71 -45.98
N GLN A 642 -14.16 -7.75 -46.80
CA GLN A 642 -14.73 -7.50 -48.14
C GLN A 642 -13.90 -8.16 -49.25
N SER A 643 -12.89 -8.96 -48.89
CA SER A 643 -11.99 -9.59 -49.83
C SER A 643 -12.69 -10.49 -50.85
N SER A 644 -12.20 -10.54 -52.08
CA SER A 644 -12.57 -11.53 -53.08
C SER A 644 -12.01 -12.92 -52.79
N ASN A 645 -11.00 -13.02 -51.93
CA ASN A 645 -10.48 -14.27 -51.43
C ASN A 645 -11.38 -14.80 -50.30
N LEU A 646 -12.15 -15.88 -50.55
CA LEU A 646 -13.13 -16.42 -49.61
C LEU A 646 -12.52 -16.84 -48.25
N GLN A 647 -11.27 -17.31 -48.25
CA GLN A 647 -10.60 -17.67 -47.01
C GLN A 647 -10.33 -16.43 -46.13
N ILE A 648 -9.79 -15.36 -46.73
CA ILE A 648 -9.53 -14.10 -46.01
C ILE A 648 -10.83 -13.46 -45.55
N GLN A 649 -11.85 -13.48 -46.43
CA GLN A 649 -13.19 -12.99 -46.08
C GLN A 649 -13.77 -13.71 -44.87
N TYR A 650 -13.72 -15.07 -44.90
CA TYR A 650 -14.20 -15.91 -43.81
C TYR A 650 -13.47 -15.62 -42.50
N GLU A 651 -12.13 -15.66 -42.51
CA GLU A 651 -11.32 -15.46 -41.32
C GLU A 651 -11.53 -14.07 -40.72
N SER A 652 -11.67 -13.06 -41.56
CA SER A 652 -11.96 -11.68 -41.11
C SER A 652 -13.35 -11.53 -40.50
N LEU A 653 -14.38 -12.15 -41.08
CA LEU A 653 -15.73 -12.16 -40.53
C LEU A 653 -15.81 -12.88 -39.18
N TYR A 654 -15.09 -14.01 -39.07
CA TYR A 654 -14.98 -14.73 -37.80
C TYR A 654 -14.26 -13.90 -36.74
N ALA A 655 -13.14 -13.28 -37.12
CA ALA A 655 -12.39 -12.40 -36.23
C ALA A 655 -13.22 -11.21 -35.74
N LEU A 656 -13.96 -10.54 -36.61
CA LEU A 656 -14.86 -9.43 -36.25
C LEU A 656 -15.91 -9.88 -35.23
N ALA A 657 -16.55 -11.02 -35.43
CA ALA A 657 -17.54 -11.55 -34.50
C ALA A 657 -16.94 -11.93 -33.13
N TYR A 658 -15.66 -12.38 -33.11
CA TYR A 658 -14.95 -12.78 -31.91
C TYR A 658 -14.41 -11.56 -31.14
N THR A 659 -13.85 -10.56 -31.82
CA THR A 659 -13.10 -9.46 -31.19
C THR A 659 -13.97 -8.29 -30.76
N ASP A 660 -15.24 -8.25 -31.20
CA ASP A 660 -16.13 -7.16 -30.90
C ASP A 660 -16.53 -7.11 -29.42
N THR A 661 -16.47 -5.91 -28.84
CA THR A 661 -16.75 -5.67 -27.42
C THR A 661 -18.16 -5.11 -27.17
N ASP A 662 -18.94 -4.72 -28.22
CA ASP A 662 -20.33 -4.32 -28.08
C ASP A 662 -21.26 -5.54 -28.26
N PRO A 663 -21.70 -6.17 -27.17
CA PRO A 663 -22.30 -7.52 -27.22
C PRO A 663 -23.60 -7.56 -28.00
N TRP A 664 -23.85 -8.66 -28.72
CA TRP A 664 -25.02 -8.88 -29.54
C TRP A 664 -26.33 -9.01 -28.74
N PHE A 665 -26.25 -9.11 -27.40
CA PHE A 665 -27.43 -9.22 -26.53
C PHE A 665 -27.23 -8.48 -25.23
N ALA A 666 -28.35 -8.11 -24.59
CA ALA A 666 -28.40 -7.73 -23.18
C ALA A 666 -28.91 -8.92 -22.36
N ALA A 667 -28.24 -9.18 -21.23
CA ALA A 667 -28.68 -10.18 -20.27
C ALA A 667 -29.48 -9.53 -19.14
N SER A 668 -30.62 -10.12 -18.78
CA SER A 668 -31.38 -9.80 -17.58
C SER A 668 -31.78 -11.10 -16.88
N TYR A 669 -32.33 -11.01 -15.68
CA TYR A 669 -32.78 -12.16 -14.92
C TYR A 669 -34.28 -12.04 -14.66
N ASP A 670 -35.01 -13.16 -14.76
CA ASP A 670 -36.40 -13.24 -14.31
C ASP A 670 -36.47 -13.41 -12.77
N SER A 671 -37.69 -13.52 -12.24
CA SER A 671 -37.93 -13.71 -10.79
C SER A 671 -37.41 -15.04 -10.23
N GLU A 672 -37.05 -15.98 -11.10
CA GLU A 672 -36.51 -17.33 -10.76
C GLU A 672 -34.98 -17.37 -11.03
N TYR A 673 -34.34 -16.22 -11.33
CA TYR A 673 -32.93 -16.10 -11.71
C TYR A 673 -32.54 -16.80 -13.01
N ASN A 674 -33.51 -17.09 -13.91
CA ASN A 674 -33.17 -17.54 -15.26
C ASN A 674 -32.67 -16.37 -16.11
N VAL A 675 -31.65 -16.63 -16.91
CA VAL A 675 -31.07 -15.59 -17.82
C VAL A 675 -32.01 -15.35 -18.99
N ILE A 676 -32.51 -14.13 -19.13
CA ILE A 676 -33.24 -13.65 -20.29
C ILE A 676 -32.27 -12.96 -21.24
N ILE A 677 -32.18 -13.42 -22.46
CA ILE A 677 -31.35 -12.85 -23.52
C ILE A 677 -32.22 -12.01 -24.43
N THR A 678 -31.93 -10.70 -24.49
CA THR A 678 -32.58 -9.76 -25.41
C THR A 678 -31.59 -9.37 -26.50
N PRO A 679 -31.83 -9.74 -27.77
CA PRO A 679 -30.95 -9.36 -28.88
C PRO A 679 -30.82 -7.85 -29.02
N ARG A 680 -29.65 -7.39 -29.42
CA ARG A 680 -29.31 -5.98 -29.69
C ARG A 680 -28.94 -5.79 -31.18
N PRO A 681 -29.89 -5.71 -32.10
CA PRO A 681 -29.64 -5.70 -33.55
C PRO A 681 -28.77 -4.53 -34.05
N MET A 682 -28.67 -3.48 -33.23
CA MET A 682 -27.85 -2.32 -33.57
C MET A 682 -26.38 -2.44 -33.13
N SER A 683 -26.06 -3.42 -32.26
CA SER A 683 -24.69 -3.64 -31.81
C SER A 683 -23.80 -4.13 -32.96
N SER A 684 -22.53 -3.80 -32.88
CA SER A 684 -21.52 -4.21 -33.87
C SER A 684 -21.34 -5.71 -33.92
N GLN A 685 -21.31 -6.38 -32.75
CA GLN A 685 -21.19 -7.85 -32.68
C GLN A 685 -22.40 -8.55 -33.29
N TYR A 686 -23.63 -8.00 -33.15
CA TYR A 686 -24.81 -8.57 -33.81
C TYR A 686 -24.64 -8.57 -35.32
N LYS A 687 -24.20 -7.45 -35.89
CA LYS A 687 -23.97 -7.31 -37.33
C LYS A 687 -22.85 -8.22 -37.83
N ALA A 688 -21.78 -8.37 -37.06
CA ALA A 688 -20.68 -9.26 -37.37
C ALA A 688 -21.12 -10.73 -37.38
N LEU A 689 -21.88 -11.18 -36.35
CA LEU A 689 -22.46 -12.53 -36.29
C LEU A 689 -23.48 -12.79 -37.41
N GLU A 690 -24.28 -11.78 -37.80
CA GLU A 690 -25.19 -11.88 -38.92
C GLU A 690 -24.45 -12.07 -40.24
N ALA A 691 -23.38 -11.30 -40.45
CA ALA A 691 -22.55 -11.40 -41.67
C ALA A 691 -21.85 -12.77 -41.74
N LEU A 692 -21.24 -13.24 -40.62
CA LEU A 692 -20.64 -14.56 -40.55
C LEU A 692 -21.64 -15.68 -40.77
N SER A 693 -22.87 -15.57 -40.20
CA SER A 693 -23.94 -16.55 -40.39
C SER A 693 -24.43 -16.60 -41.85
N ARG A 694 -24.46 -15.48 -42.54
CA ARG A 694 -24.81 -15.40 -43.96
C ARG A 694 -23.73 -16.06 -44.80
N PHE A 695 -22.44 -15.71 -44.58
CA PHE A 695 -21.33 -16.30 -45.29
C PHE A 695 -21.31 -17.83 -45.13
N ALA A 696 -21.48 -18.32 -43.90
CA ALA A 696 -21.51 -19.79 -43.63
C ALA A 696 -22.65 -20.55 -44.33
N LYS A 697 -23.77 -19.86 -44.66
CA LYS A 697 -24.85 -20.46 -45.44
C LYS A 697 -24.58 -20.44 -46.94
N GLU A 698 -23.94 -19.37 -47.44
CA GLU A 698 -23.63 -19.20 -48.84
C GLU A 698 -22.42 -20.03 -49.28
N HIS A 699 -21.43 -20.18 -48.38
CA HIS A 699 -20.15 -20.84 -48.61
C HIS A 699 -19.87 -21.95 -47.56
N PRO A 700 -20.68 -22.99 -47.43
CA PRO A 700 -20.55 -23.98 -46.37
C PRO A 700 -19.27 -24.84 -46.45
N GLN A 701 -18.62 -24.88 -47.63
CA GLN A 701 -17.34 -25.58 -47.84
C GLN A 701 -16.10 -24.74 -47.48
N ASP A 702 -16.29 -23.42 -47.32
CA ASP A 702 -15.22 -22.48 -47.07
C ASP A 702 -15.12 -22.07 -45.56
N VAL A 703 -15.95 -22.67 -44.74
CA VAL A 703 -15.89 -22.47 -43.27
C VAL A 703 -15.29 -23.70 -42.59
N ASP A 704 -14.52 -23.46 -41.56
CA ASP A 704 -13.85 -24.48 -40.78
C ASP A 704 -14.66 -24.94 -39.54
N GLU A 705 -14.06 -25.86 -38.77
CA GLU A 705 -14.68 -26.41 -37.57
C GLU A 705 -14.91 -25.39 -36.46
N HIS A 706 -14.16 -24.25 -36.41
CA HIS A 706 -14.37 -23.22 -35.40
C HIS A 706 -15.75 -22.61 -35.53
N THR A 707 -16.22 -22.35 -36.75
CA THR A 707 -17.59 -21.86 -36.99
C THR A 707 -18.65 -22.89 -36.58
N THR A 708 -18.45 -24.15 -36.93
CA THR A 708 -19.43 -25.23 -36.62
C THR A 708 -19.50 -25.53 -35.12
N LYS A 709 -18.41 -25.36 -34.39
CA LYS A 709 -18.28 -25.54 -32.94
C LYS A 709 -18.55 -24.29 -32.14
N CYS A 710 -18.72 -23.11 -32.77
CA CYS A 710 -18.93 -21.84 -32.08
C CYS A 710 -20.29 -21.79 -31.35
N ASP A 711 -20.23 -21.81 -30.02
CA ASP A 711 -21.43 -21.75 -29.17
C ASP A 711 -22.17 -20.41 -29.29
N VAL A 712 -21.42 -19.31 -29.44
CA VAL A 712 -21.97 -17.95 -29.58
C VAL A 712 -22.78 -17.87 -30.87
N LEU A 713 -22.20 -18.29 -31.99
CA LEU A 713 -22.89 -18.27 -33.29
C LEU A 713 -24.11 -19.22 -33.31
N ARG A 714 -24.01 -20.40 -32.70
CA ARG A 714 -25.13 -21.33 -32.57
C ARG A 714 -26.25 -20.72 -31.75
N ARG A 715 -25.95 -20.09 -30.63
CA ARG A 715 -26.95 -19.41 -29.78
C ARG A 715 -27.58 -18.23 -30.51
N PHE A 716 -26.78 -17.41 -31.16
CA PHE A 716 -27.25 -16.30 -32.01
C PHE A 716 -28.25 -16.80 -33.08
N ASN A 717 -27.87 -17.79 -33.89
CA ASN A 717 -28.72 -18.34 -34.91
C ASN A 717 -30.04 -19.00 -34.38
N THR A 718 -29.99 -19.50 -33.14
CA THR A 718 -31.18 -20.09 -32.49
C THR A 718 -32.15 -19.01 -32.05
N GLN A 719 -31.64 -17.88 -31.54
CA GLN A 719 -32.46 -16.76 -31.08
C GLN A 719 -33.11 -15.99 -32.23
N ILE A 720 -32.37 -15.75 -33.34
CA ILE A 720 -32.95 -15.11 -34.52
C ILE A 720 -34.08 -15.92 -35.16
N LYS A 721 -33.99 -17.27 -35.09
CA LYS A 721 -35.08 -18.15 -35.59
C LYS A 721 -36.36 -18.15 -34.72
N ARG A 722 -36.24 -17.70 -33.46
CA ARG A 722 -37.34 -17.67 -32.49
C ARG A 722 -38.06 -16.31 -32.49
N ASN A 723 -37.43 -15.28 -32.96
CA ASN A 723 -38.00 -13.94 -33.17
C ASN A 723 -38.43 -13.74 -34.64
#